data_6996d5df200bc95e59424bee33d4a6dc
#
_entry.id   6996d5df200bc95e59424bee33d4a6dc
#
_cell.length_a   1.000
_cell.length_b   1.000
_cell.length_c   1.000
_cell.angle_alpha   90.00
_cell.angle_beta   90.00
_cell.angle_gamma   90.00
#
_symmetry.space_group_name_H-M   'P 1'
#
loop_
_entity.id
_entity.type
_entity.pdbx_description
1 polymer ?
#
loop_
_entity_poly.entity_id
_entity_poly.type
_entity_poly.pdbx_seq_one_letter_code
_entity_poly.pdbx_strand_id
1 'polypeptide(L)'
;MQLSIKNQSSKRPFFAQLIHAVLTILLFLISQTSFSQNDSLQESVHDSAQMRYDSATNKLFNHIKQFGDSEQRKNLREYSEDTIATKQDQTIELIKKLMLEAQNYVENGLDTSGLTKELKQIENWYDITSDGVFTKTGTIQTHRNLETSYKIMRELLIRMSARKSSLDEYHQNLVSFRNTIDSLYKEDVLYRFSTDSAVLMRYAERLTVVLQEIKPIDSSLKKTLLNVSELQPTINRLVNKLSSSLDQIDIFQKELSSRTFNRETSYLGGPVRYVRGFNEIINFSMIKAGLSFVFYVRNEIGKIILLAVLVIACTVFLLNLKRNMQKQNMLDKNDEEQAVLKYPFLSALVVVLNIFQFIFIDPPFVFAGLIWGLSGISLIFILRNIVARYWMFALSIMFVLFLLSCFDDLILQASRPERWMMLALSVAGIVSGSIMMLTGPRTQLREKLFIYFIGFVVIMQIASIVTNVYGRYNLSKTCLTAGFFNLTLAILFFWTLRLMNQGLALAARLYSKPGKKLFNINFDRVGGKAPAIFYVILFAGWFLLFARNFYASKFISVPVKNFIVEKRTIGEFSFTIGSVLECFLILYLSAAISRMVSFFASDQPSEQASGSRRGGIGSWLLIIRISIITLGLLAAFAALGIPMDRLTIILSALSVGIGFGLQSLVNNLVSGLIISFEKPVHIGDFVEVGGQSGTVKSIGFRSSIIATPAGANVVIPNGNLLSQHLVNWTRDDTSRSVDIPVEVPRGTDLERAIKILKELPEKDQRILSNPAPGVIIRQFNNGSVDLQLSVWVRNISDTLAVKSDILLAIDHAFKENSMKLPLPQQEARAT
;
A
#
# COMPACT_ATOMS: atom_id res chain seq x y z
N MET A 1 38.07 -30.77 -12.25
CA MET A 1 38.28 -29.89 -11.10
C MET A 1 37.40 -28.66 -11.33
N GLN A 2 36.14 -28.75 -10.88
CA GLN A 2 35.10 -27.72 -11.09
C GLN A 2 34.74 -27.11 -9.74
N LEU A 3 34.96 -25.81 -9.60
CA LEU A 3 34.56 -25.04 -8.43
C LEU A 3 33.14 -24.51 -8.66
N SER A 4 32.24 -24.98 -7.82
CA SER A 4 30.85 -24.55 -7.71
C SER A 4 30.79 -23.22 -6.92
N ILE A 5 30.34 -22.17 -7.55
CA ILE A 5 30.02 -20.87 -6.90
C ILE A 5 28.54 -20.91 -6.53
N LYS A 6 28.29 -20.98 -5.23
CA LYS A 6 26.98 -20.90 -4.62
C LYS A 6 26.54 -19.42 -4.55
N ASN A 7 25.52 -19.07 -5.32
CA ASN A 7 24.83 -17.80 -5.27
C ASN A 7 24.01 -17.69 -3.99
N GLN A 8 24.42 -16.83 -3.06
CA GLN A 8 23.57 -16.38 -1.94
C GLN A 8 22.78 -15.14 -2.38
N SER A 9 21.49 -15.34 -2.67
CA SER A 9 20.54 -14.25 -2.85
C SER A 9 20.26 -13.59 -1.50
N SER A 10 20.68 -12.32 -1.36
CA SER A 10 20.40 -11.46 -0.21
C SER A 10 18.89 -11.16 -0.14
N LYS A 11 18.22 -11.68 0.86
CA LYS A 11 16.86 -11.27 1.26
C LYS A 11 16.93 -9.85 1.81
N ARG A 12 16.47 -8.86 1.03
CA ARG A 12 16.20 -7.52 1.57
C ARG A 12 15.04 -7.60 2.57
N PRO A 13 15.14 -6.96 3.73
CA PRO A 13 14.12 -7.06 4.74
C PRO A 13 12.82 -6.38 4.29
N PHE A 14 11.73 -7.06 4.50
CA PHE A 14 10.32 -6.67 4.22
C PHE A 14 9.96 -5.24 4.70
N PHE A 15 10.65 -4.73 5.71
CA PHE A 15 10.46 -3.38 6.25
C PHE A 15 10.86 -2.25 5.30
N ALA A 16 11.88 -2.45 4.47
CA ALA A 16 12.31 -1.44 3.49
C ALA A 16 11.31 -1.29 2.33
N GLN A 17 10.63 -2.37 1.96
CA GLN A 17 9.57 -2.34 0.95
C GLN A 17 8.28 -1.71 1.48
N LEU A 18 7.97 -1.90 2.77
CA LEU A 18 6.82 -1.28 3.41
C LEU A 18 6.98 0.23 3.55
N ILE A 19 8.18 0.70 3.91
CA ILE A 19 8.51 2.14 4.00
C ILE A 19 8.44 2.79 2.61
N HIS A 20 8.90 2.10 1.57
CA HIS A 20 8.84 2.63 0.20
C HIS A 20 7.38 2.69 -0.32
N ALA A 21 6.56 1.71 0.01
CA ALA A 21 5.12 1.71 -0.32
C ALA A 21 4.35 2.80 0.42
N VAL A 22 4.66 3.04 1.69
CA VAL A 22 4.05 4.13 2.47
C VAL A 22 4.50 5.50 1.96
N LEU A 23 5.77 5.66 1.59
CA LEU A 23 6.28 6.92 1.02
C LEU A 23 5.71 7.23 -0.36
N THR A 24 5.51 6.22 -1.21
CA THR A 24 4.86 6.37 -2.52
C THR A 24 3.38 6.70 -2.41
N ILE A 25 2.68 6.13 -1.43
CA ILE A 25 1.27 6.46 -1.15
C ILE A 25 1.16 7.89 -0.60
N LEU A 26 2.10 8.32 0.26
CA LEU A 26 2.13 9.70 0.78
C LEU A 26 2.43 10.73 -0.32
N LEU A 27 3.34 10.42 -1.24
CA LEU A 27 3.65 11.28 -2.41
C LEU A 27 2.48 11.34 -3.39
N PHE A 28 1.72 10.26 -3.56
CA PHE A 28 0.54 10.22 -4.43
C PHE A 28 -0.64 11.02 -3.85
N LEU A 29 -0.78 11.07 -2.52
CA LEU A 29 -1.80 11.88 -1.84
C LEU A 29 -1.50 13.39 -1.88
N ILE A 30 -0.22 13.78 -1.94
CA ILE A 30 0.19 15.20 -2.02
C ILE A 30 -0.01 15.76 -3.44
N SER A 31 -0.02 14.92 -4.48
CA SER A 31 -0.18 15.36 -5.87
C SER A 31 -1.63 15.64 -6.29
N GLN A 32 -2.63 15.35 -5.44
CA GLN A 32 -4.06 15.53 -5.79
C GLN A 32 -4.69 16.85 -5.30
N THR A 33 -3.95 17.77 -4.67
CA THR A 33 -4.54 18.98 -4.09
C THR A 33 -4.11 20.30 -4.76
N SER A 34 -3.90 20.31 -6.07
CA SER A 34 -3.69 21.59 -6.77
C SER A 34 -4.24 21.50 -8.17
N PHE A 35 -5.50 21.82 -8.36
CA PHE A 35 -6.00 22.45 -9.59
C PHE A 35 -7.51 22.71 -9.46
N SER A 36 -7.84 23.95 -9.17
CA SER A 36 -9.14 24.53 -9.50
C SER A 36 -8.94 26.02 -9.81
N GLN A 37 -9.52 26.42 -10.90
CA GLN A 37 -9.75 27.76 -11.43
C GLN A 37 -8.72 28.29 -12.43
N ASN A 38 -9.13 28.22 -13.72
CA ASN A 38 -9.33 29.39 -14.59
C ASN A 38 -9.79 28.94 -15.98
N ASP A 39 -11.08 28.83 -16.15
CA ASP A 39 -11.74 28.75 -17.47
C ASP A 39 -12.45 30.07 -17.71
N SER A 40 -11.95 30.92 -18.61
CA SER A 40 -12.80 31.85 -19.36
C SER A 40 -12.03 32.90 -20.18
N LEU A 41 -10.99 32.57 -20.93
CA LEU A 41 -10.38 33.57 -21.84
C LEU A 41 -9.61 32.97 -23.05
N GLN A 42 -10.01 31.83 -23.59
CA GLN A 42 -9.21 31.19 -24.66
C GLN A 42 -9.81 31.11 -26.07
N GLU A 43 -11.02 31.62 -26.30
CA GLU A 43 -11.68 31.40 -27.61
C GLU A 43 -11.35 32.46 -28.72
N SER A 44 -10.71 33.58 -28.37
CA SER A 44 -10.48 34.67 -29.35
C SER A 44 -9.06 34.80 -29.91
N VAL A 45 -8.11 33.97 -29.44
CA VAL A 45 -6.67 34.09 -29.82
C VAL A 45 -6.26 33.15 -30.96
N HIS A 46 -7.09 32.19 -31.32
CA HIS A 46 -6.67 31.11 -32.22
C HIS A 46 -6.54 31.54 -33.70
N ASP A 47 -7.39 32.40 -34.21
CA ASP A 47 -7.35 32.81 -35.66
C ASP A 47 -6.28 33.84 -35.99
N SER A 48 -5.89 34.66 -35.01
CA SER A 48 -4.90 35.73 -35.25
C SER A 48 -3.45 35.25 -35.24
N ALA A 49 -3.15 34.13 -34.61
CA ALA A 49 -1.78 33.59 -34.54
C ALA A 49 -1.35 32.87 -35.83
N GLN A 50 -2.30 32.22 -36.51
CA GLN A 50 -2.04 31.48 -37.75
C GLN A 50 -1.68 32.40 -38.94
N MET A 51 -2.38 33.55 -39.07
CA MET A 51 -2.05 34.53 -40.10
C MET A 51 -0.71 35.27 -39.88
N ARG A 52 -0.26 35.39 -38.61
CA ARG A 52 1.00 36.08 -38.30
C ARG A 52 2.25 35.27 -38.57
N TYR A 53 2.18 33.93 -38.50
CA TYR A 53 3.33 33.07 -38.77
C TYR A 53 3.69 32.99 -40.24
N ASP A 54 2.71 32.81 -41.10
CA ASP A 54 2.94 32.86 -42.56
C ASP A 54 3.50 34.22 -43.03
N SER A 55 3.20 35.29 -42.29
CA SER A 55 3.73 36.60 -42.52
C SER A 55 5.17 36.80 -42.07
N ALA A 56 5.61 36.19 -40.95
CA ALA A 56 6.99 36.39 -40.46
C ALA A 56 8.01 35.55 -41.24
N THR A 57 7.70 34.30 -41.52
CA THR A 57 8.56 33.41 -42.31
C THR A 57 8.64 33.87 -43.77
N ASN A 58 7.52 34.30 -44.34
CA ASN A 58 7.50 34.90 -45.71
C ASN A 58 8.20 36.27 -45.75
N LYS A 59 8.14 37.09 -44.70
CA LYS A 59 8.89 38.35 -44.63
C LYS A 59 10.41 38.11 -44.58
N LEU A 60 10.87 37.11 -43.78
CA LEU A 60 12.28 36.72 -43.75
C LEU A 60 12.73 36.22 -45.12
N PHE A 61 11.98 35.36 -45.77
CA PHE A 61 12.27 34.83 -47.12
C PHE A 61 12.25 35.92 -48.20
N ASN A 62 11.27 36.83 -48.15
CA ASN A 62 11.15 37.96 -49.07
C ASN A 62 12.26 39.00 -48.86
N HIS A 63 12.69 39.24 -47.60
CA HIS A 63 13.82 40.14 -47.31
C HIS A 63 15.13 39.60 -47.81
N ILE A 64 15.39 38.30 -47.63
CA ILE A 64 16.60 37.65 -48.19
C ILE A 64 16.60 37.66 -49.71
N LYS A 65 15.42 37.45 -50.34
CA LYS A 65 15.26 37.49 -51.79
C LYS A 65 15.42 38.93 -52.35
N GLN A 66 14.86 39.94 -51.67
CA GLN A 66 15.03 41.33 -52.03
C GLN A 66 16.47 41.84 -51.83
N PHE A 67 17.21 41.29 -50.89
CA PHE A 67 18.62 41.63 -50.64
C PHE A 67 19.54 41.00 -51.69
N GLY A 68 19.25 39.81 -52.16
CA GLY A 68 19.95 39.19 -53.31
C GLY A 68 19.84 40.00 -54.65
N ASP A 69 18.69 40.71 -54.79
CA ASP A 69 18.38 41.55 -55.96
C ASP A 69 18.87 42.99 -55.82
N SER A 70 19.36 43.42 -54.63
CA SER A 70 19.71 44.81 -54.31
C SER A 70 21.19 45.04 -54.00
N GLU A 71 22.09 44.41 -54.72
CA GLU A 71 23.55 44.59 -54.56
C GLU A 71 24.06 46.05 -54.93
N GLN A 72 23.15 46.98 -54.94
CA GLN A 72 23.41 48.41 -55.09
C GLN A 72 22.73 49.30 -54.15
N ARG A 73 23.27 49.49 -52.94
CA ARG A 73 23.30 50.81 -52.29
C ARG A 73 24.18 50.84 -51.04
N LYS A 74 25.21 51.57 -51.15
CA LYS A 74 26.20 52.05 -50.20
C LYS A 74 25.54 52.70 -48.95
N ASN A 75 26.26 52.57 -47.82
CA ASN A 75 26.26 53.41 -46.65
C ASN A 75 25.41 52.89 -45.48
N LEU A 76 26.03 52.02 -44.70
CA LEU A 76 25.80 52.08 -43.28
C LEU A 76 27.15 51.93 -42.55
N ARG A 77 27.50 52.95 -41.79
CA ARG A 77 28.73 53.09 -41.05
C ARG A 77 28.88 52.09 -39.92
N GLU A 78 30.11 51.67 -39.80
CA GLU A 78 30.80 51.23 -38.58
C GLU A 78 29.90 50.76 -37.40
N TYR A 79 29.41 49.55 -37.48
CA TYR A 79 29.14 48.79 -36.30
C TYR A 79 30.27 47.77 -36.15
N SER A 80 30.69 47.52 -34.91
CA SER A 80 31.68 46.48 -34.63
C SER A 80 31.14 45.13 -35.14
N GLU A 81 31.54 44.73 -36.32
CA GLU A 81 30.98 43.64 -37.13
C GLU A 81 31.01 42.31 -36.42
N ASP A 82 31.97 42.06 -35.55
CA ASP A 82 32.10 40.83 -34.77
C ASP A 82 30.97 40.63 -33.74
N THR A 83 30.44 41.69 -33.12
CA THR A 83 29.40 41.56 -32.07
C THR A 83 28.04 41.24 -32.68
N ILE A 84 27.74 41.79 -33.87
CA ILE A 84 26.46 41.51 -34.57
C ILE A 84 26.51 40.10 -35.16
N ALA A 85 27.61 39.72 -35.82
CA ALA A 85 27.77 38.39 -36.38
C ALA A 85 27.68 37.30 -35.32
N THR A 86 28.32 37.52 -34.16
CA THR A 86 28.24 36.58 -33.02
C THR A 86 26.81 36.43 -32.51
N LYS A 87 26.07 37.50 -32.36
CA LYS A 87 24.66 37.45 -31.94
C LYS A 87 23.76 36.80 -32.98
N GLN A 88 23.99 37.07 -34.30
CA GLN A 88 23.29 36.41 -35.38
C GLN A 88 23.50 34.89 -35.32
N ASP A 89 24.76 34.45 -35.17
CA ASP A 89 25.11 33.04 -35.06
C ASP A 89 24.45 32.37 -33.83
N GLN A 90 24.47 33.06 -32.70
CA GLN A 90 23.80 32.57 -31.49
C GLN A 90 22.29 32.40 -31.68
N THR A 91 21.65 33.39 -32.33
CA THR A 91 20.19 33.34 -32.58
C THR A 91 19.85 32.22 -33.57
N ILE A 92 20.65 32.05 -34.63
CA ILE A 92 20.49 30.97 -35.63
C ILE A 92 20.69 29.58 -34.97
N GLU A 93 21.73 29.43 -34.18
CA GLU A 93 21.97 28.17 -33.42
C GLU A 93 20.81 27.87 -32.44
N LEU A 94 20.29 28.89 -31.76
CA LEU A 94 19.14 28.76 -30.89
C LEU A 94 17.88 28.33 -31.64
N ILE A 95 17.61 28.92 -32.81
CA ILE A 95 16.49 28.54 -33.69
C ILE A 95 16.66 27.07 -34.12
N LYS A 96 17.86 26.69 -34.57
CA LYS A 96 18.16 25.32 -35.00
C LYS A 96 17.94 24.31 -33.83
N LYS A 97 18.44 24.64 -32.64
CA LYS A 97 18.26 23.80 -31.42
C LYS A 97 16.80 23.62 -31.07
N LEU A 98 16.04 24.72 -31.02
CA LEU A 98 14.59 24.69 -30.70
C LEU A 98 13.79 23.91 -31.75
N MET A 99 14.16 24.05 -33.03
CA MET A 99 13.51 23.29 -34.10
C MET A 99 13.79 21.79 -33.99
N LEU A 100 15.00 21.38 -33.65
CA LEU A 100 15.32 19.97 -33.40
C LEU A 100 14.60 19.43 -32.16
N GLU A 101 14.50 20.23 -31.10
CA GLU A 101 13.71 19.88 -29.92
C GLU A 101 12.21 19.71 -30.27
N ALA A 102 11.67 20.63 -31.05
CA ALA A 102 10.29 20.56 -31.55
C ALA A 102 10.07 19.35 -32.47
N GLN A 103 11.04 19.03 -33.35
CA GLN A 103 10.97 17.81 -34.17
C GLN A 103 10.94 16.55 -33.33
N ASN A 104 11.85 16.41 -32.39
CA ASN A 104 11.87 15.28 -31.46
C ASN A 104 10.57 15.15 -30.66
N TYR A 105 9.99 16.30 -30.26
CA TYR A 105 8.71 16.32 -29.53
C TYR A 105 7.54 15.89 -30.42
N VAL A 106 7.55 16.25 -31.70
CA VAL A 106 6.54 15.83 -32.70
C VAL A 106 6.69 14.34 -33.04
N GLU A 107 7.92 13.84 -33.24
CA GLU A 107 8.19 12.45 -33.61
C GLU A 107 7.86 11.48 -32.47
N ASN A 108 8.17 11.85 -31.21
CA ASN A 108 7.89 11.06 -30.03
C ASN A 108 6.53 11.42 -29.38
N GLY A 109 5.74 12.27 -30.01
CA GLY A 109 4.53 12.84 -29.45
C GLY A 109 3.29 11.96 -29.58
N LEU A 110 2.12 12.60 -29.47
CA LEU A 110 0.85 11.90 -29.42
C LEU A 110 0.49 11.29 -30.78
N ASP A 111 0.16 9.97 -30.79
CA ASP A 111 -0.37 9.32 -32.00
C ASP A 111 -1.79 9.81 -32.32
N THR A 112 -1.87 10.84 -33.14
CA THR A 112 -3.15 11.45 -33.57
C THR A 112 -3.99 10.48 -34.41
N SER A 113 -3.36 9.54 -35.13
CA SER A 113 -4.08 8.54 -35.93
C SER A 113 -4.73 7.46 -35.06
N GLY A 114 -4.01 7.00 -34.05
CA GLY A 114 -4.55 6.10 -33.03
C GLY A 114 -5.68 6.75 -32.24
N LEU A 115 -5.54 8.04 -31.86
CA LEU A 115 -6.56 8.80 -31.17
C LEU A 115 -7.85 8.94 -32.01
N THR A 116 -7.74 9.18 -33.33
CA THR A 116 -8.91 9.25 -34.21
C THR A 116 -9.66 7.92 -34.28
N LYS A 117 -8.97 6.80 -34.30
CA LYS A 117 -9.60 5.46 -34.23
C LYS A 117 -10.29 5.23 -32.90
N GLU A 118 -9.64 5.61 -31.79
CA GLU A 118 -10.20 5.52 -30.44
C GLU A 118 -11.47 6.38 -30.31
N LEU A 119 -11.48 7.60 -30.86
CA LEU A 119 -12.66 8.49 -30.88
C LEU A 119 -13.85 7.81 -31.58
N LYS A 120 -13.68 7.28 -32.78
CA LYS A 120 -14.74 6.54 -33.49
C LYS A 120 -15.26 5.36 -32.69
N GLN A 121 -14.38 4.65 -32.00
CA GLN A 121 -14.79 3.52 -31.16
C GLN A 121 -15.60 3.99 -29.95
N ILE A 122 -15.23 5.11 -29.33
CA ILE A 122 -15.95 5.71 -28.21
C ILE A 122 -17.32 6.24 -28.65
N GLU A 123 -17.39 6.86 -29.82
CA GLU A 123 -18.69 7.27 -30.41
C GLU A 123 -19.61 6.05 -30.61
N ASN A 124 -19.11 4.96 -31.18
CA ASN A 124 -19.89 3.73 -31.32
C ASN A 124 -20.33 3.16 -29.94
N TRP A 125 -19.47 3.18 -28.94
CA TRP A 125 -19.84 2.77 -27.57
C TRP A 125 -20.86 3.72 -26.93
N TYR A 126 -20.75 5.04 -27.21
CA TYR A 126 -21.75 6.00 -26.79
C TYR A 126 -23.12 5.69 -27.42
N ASP A 127 -23.18 5.40 -28.73
CA ASP A 127 -24.41 5.07 -29.43
C ASP A 127 -25.03 3.77 -28.89
N ILE A 128 -24.25 2.74 -28.65
CA ILE A 128 -24.70 1.51 -27.99
C ILE A 128 -25.26 1.82 -26.59
N THR A 129 -24.61 2.70 -25.84
CA THR A 129 -24.97 3.00 -24.46
C THR A 129 -26.18 3.92 -24.38
N SER A 130 -26.34 4.85 -25.33
CA SER A 130 -27.49 5.76 -25.44
C SER A 130 -28.75 5.05 -25.90
N ASP A 131 -28.59 3.90 -26.56
CA ASP A 131 -29.70 3.10 -27.07
C ASP A 131 -30.57 2.61 -25.88
N GLY A 132 -31.88 2.69 -26.03
CA GLY A 132 -32.86 2.36 -25.00
C GLY A 132 -32.97 3.37 -23.85
N VAL A 133 -32.13 4.41 -23.82
CA VAL A 133 -32.18 5.52 -22.83
C VAL A 133 -32.56 6.84 -23.50
N PHE A 134 -31.86 7.23 -24.55
CA PHE A 134 -32.09 8.48 -25.32
C PHE A 134 -32.62 8.20 -26.71
N THR A 135 -32.17 7.12 -27.33
CA THR A 135 -32.65 6.66 -28.65
C THR A 135 -33.43 5.39 -28.48
N LYS A 136 -34.42 5.17 -29.34
CA LYS A 136 -35.31 3.97 -29.33
C LYS A 136 -35.80 3.63 -27.92
N THR A 137 -36.14 4.65 -27.16
CA THR A 137 -36.73 4.51 -25.83
C THR A 137 -37.93 3.61 -25.86
N GLY A 138 -37.96 2.58 -25.00
CA GLY A 138 -39.13 1.73 -24.83
C GLY A 138 -40.28 2.47 -24.14
N THR A 139 -41.42 1.78 -24.02
CA THR A 139 -42.56 2.31 -23.26
C THR A 139 -42.28 2.51 -21.79
N ILE A 140 -41.26 1.81 -21.26
CA ILE A 140 -40.88 1.84 -19.84
C ILE A 140 -39.39 1.93 -19.76
N GLN A 141 -38.87 2.92 -19.00
CA GLN A 141 -37.47 2.97 -18.57
C GLN A 141 -37.26 2.01 -17.42
N THR A 142 -36.18 1.22 -17.50
CA THR A 142 -35.85 0.27 -16.44
C THR A 142 -34.69 0.84 -15.59
N HIS A 143 -34.75 0.62 -14.27
CA HIS A 143 -33.67 1.00 -13.38
C HIS A 143 -32.32 0.40 -13.79
N ARG A 144 -32.31 -0.86 -14.23
CA ARG A 144 -31.11 -1.57 -14.64
C ARG A 144 -30.49 -1.01 -15.92
N ASN A 145 -31.34 -0.57 -16.91
CA ASN A 145 -30.81 0.07 -18.11
C ASN A 145 -30.14 1.41 -17.79
N LEU A 146 -30.78 2.23 -16.96
CA LEU A 146 -30.23 3.52 -16.52
C LEU A 146 -28.91 3.32 -15.74
N GLU A 147 -28.87 2.36 -14.82
CA GLU A 147 -27.66 2.05 -14.05
C GLU A 147 -26.50 1.57 -14.94
N THR A 148 -26.77 0.63 -15.85
CA THR A 148 -25.76 0.09 -16.76
C THR A 148 -25.25 1.16 -17.70
N SER A 149 -26.15 1.96 -18.29
CA SER A 149 -25.76 3.08 -19.16
C SER A 149 -24.96 4.14 -18.42
N TYR A 150 -25.35 4.50 -17.20
CA TYR A 150 -24.60 5.41 -16.35
C TYR A 150 -23.16 4.94 -16.13
N LYS A 151 -22.98 3.67 -15.76
CA LYS A 151 -21.64 3.09 -15.50
C LYS A 151 -20.76 3.11 -16.75
N ILE A 152 -21.31 2.74 -17.90
CA ILE A 152 -20.57 2.76 -19.17
C ILE A 152 -20.23 4.21 -19.56
N MET A 153 -21.19 5.14 -19.55
CA MET A 153 -20.94 6.54 -19.92
C MET A 153 -19.94 7.23 -18.99
N ARG A 154 -20.01 6.95 -17.68
CA ARG A 154 -19.03 7.44 -16.72
C ARG A 154 -17.62 6.97 -17.05
N GLU A 155 -17.47 5.73 -17.43
CA GLU A 155 -16.17 5.17 -17.84
C GLU A 155 -15.65 5.83 -19.12
N LEU A 156 -16.54 6.02 -20.11
CA LEU A 156 -16.19 6.72 -21.35
C LEU A 156 -15.79 8.17 -21.07
N LEU A 157 -16.48 8.85 -20.14
CA LEU A 157 -16.14 10.23 -19.75
C LEU A 157 -14.76 10.28 -19.08
N ILE A 158 -14.45 9.36 -18.16
CA ILE A 158 -13.12 9.31 -17.51
C ILE A 158 -12.02 9.14 -18.57
N ARG A 159 -12.21 8.21 -19.52
CA ARG A 159 -11.23 7.98 -20.61
C ARG A 159 -11.07 9.20 -21.49
N MET A 160 -12.19 9.80 -21.89
CA MET A 160 -12.16 10.99 -22.74
C MET A 160 -11.59 12.21 -22.04
N SER A 161 -11.87 12.41 -20.75
CA SER A 161 -11.28 13.50 -19.97
C SER A 161 -9.76 13.33 -19.84
N ALA A 162 -9.27 12.11 -19.63
CA ALA A 162 -7.83 11.82 -19.62
C ALA A 162 -7.17 12.13 -20.99
N ARG A 163 -7.83 11.71 -22.10
CA ARG A 163 -7.34 12.00 -23.45
C ARG A 163 -7.39 13.49 -23.77
N LYS A 164 -8.44 14.19 -23.33
CA LYS A 164 -8.52 15.65 -23.42
C LYS A 164 -7.34 16.31 -22.74
N SER A 165 -7.07 15.96 -21.48
CA SER A 165 -5.96 16.54 -20.72
C SER A 165 -4.60 16.31 -21.42
N SER A 166 -4.34 15.09 -21.90
CA SER A 166 -3.11 14.78 -22.64
C SER A 166 -3.00 15.54 -23.96
N LEU A 167 -4.12 15.73 -24.67
CA LEU A 167 -4.13 16.47 -25.93
C LEU A 167 -3.95 17.98 -25.69
N ASP A 168 -4.59 18.52 -24.64
CA ASP A 168 -4.49 19.93 -24.26
C ASP A 168 -3.04 20.27 -23.84
N GLU A 169 -2.39 19.39 -23.06
CA GLU A 169 -0.97 19.53 -22.69
C GLU A 169 -0.06 19.48 -23.92
N TYR A 170 -0.30 18.51 -24.82
CA TYR A 170 0.46 18.39 -26.06
C TYR A 170 0.32 19.62 -26.94
N HIS A 171 -0.91 20.12 -27.10
CA HIS A 171 -1.21 21.34 -27.84
C HIS A 171 -0.50 22.58 -27.24
N GLN A 172 -0.55 22.76 -25.93
CA GLN A 172 0.10 23.87 -25.25
C GLN A 172 1.62 23.88 -25.48
N ASN A 173 2.25 22.70 -25.42
CA ASN A 173 3.68 22.59 -25.68
C ASN A 173 4.05 22.90 -27.14
N LEU A 174 3.25 22.42 -28.10
CA LEU A 174 3.45 22.75 -29.53
C LEU A 174 3.31 24.25 -29.79
N VAL A 175 2.30 24.87 -29.17
CA VAL A 175 2.08 26.33 -29.26
C VAL A 175 3.23 27.12 -28.60
N SER A 176 3.76 26.62 -27.49
CA SER A 176 4.91 27.24 -26.82
C SER A 176 6.17 27.18 -27.70
N PHE A 177 6.48 26.03 -28.32
CA PHE A 177 7.57 25.96 -29.30
C PHE A 177 7.40 26.95 -30.44
N ARG A 178 6.19 27.00 -31.02
CA ARG A 178 5.86 27.91 -32.10
C ARG A 178 6.05 29.35 -31.71
N ASN A 179 5.48 29.78 -30.59
CA ASN A 179 5.56 31.15 -30.09
C ASN A 179 7.02 31.58 -29.84
N THR A 180 7.83 30.66 -29.27
CA THR A 180 9.26 30.95 -29.03
C THR A 180 10.02 31.08 -30.32
N ILE A 181 9.78 30.20 -31.28
CA ILE A 181 10.42 30.25 -32.61
C ILE A 181 9.98 31.53 -33.35
N ASP A 182 8.69 31.86 -33.32
CA ASP A 182 8.15 33.08 -33.91
C ASP A 182 8.75 34.38 -33.30
N SER A 183 9.01 34.35 -31.95
CA SER A 183 9.67 35.46 -31.30
C SER A 183 11.13 35.65 -31.76
N LEU A 184 11.87 34.53 -31.93
CA LEU A 184 13.24 34.56 -32.45
C LEU A 184 13.30 35.04 -33.90
N TYR A 185 12.36 34.63 -34.77
CA TYR A 185 12.28 35.13 -36.12
C TYR A 185 12.01 36.63 -36.22
N LYS A 186 11.45 37.25 -35.16
CA LYS A 186 11.18 38.72 -35.12
C LYS A 186 12.35 39.50 -34.53
N GLU A 187 13.42 38.87 -34.09
CA GLU A 187 14.57 39.63 -33.57
C GLU A 187 15.23 40.48 -34.64
N ASP A 188 15.38 41.79 -34.37
CA ASP A 188 15.98 42.76 -35.26
C ASP A 188 17.41 42.38 -35.71
N VAL A 189 18.11 41.62 -34.90
CA VAL A 189 19.48 41.17 -35.16
C VAL A 189 19.58 40.31 -36.42
N LEU A 190 18.54 39.49 -36.74
CA LEU A 190 18.52 38.67 -37.97
C LEU A 190 18.40 39.49 -39.26
N TYR A 191 17.89 40.71 -39.14
CA TYR A 191 17.64 41.61 -40.30
C TYR A 191 18.72 42.72 -40.45
N ARG A 192 19.74 42.75 -39.62
CA ARG A 192 20.86 43.68 -39.69
C ARG A 192 21.96 43.05 -40.52
N PHE A 193 22.16 43.57 -41.74
CA PHE A 193 23.14 43.05 -42.67
C PHE A 193 24.44 43.87 -42.62
N SER A 194 25.60 43.20 -42.64
CA SER A 194 26.93 43.83 -42.71
C SER A 194 27.12 44.51 -44.07
N THR A 195 27.87 45.63 -44.08
CA THR A 195 28.31 46.31 -45.31
C THR A 195 29.47 45.58 -46.00
N ASP A 196 30.21 44.65 -45.33
CA ASP A 196 31.25 43.84 -45.91
C ASP A 196 30.63 42.69 -46.71
N SER A 197 30.90 42.70 -48.03
CA SER A 197 30.40 41.70 -48.98
C SER A 197 30.81 40.24 -48.62
N ALA A 198 31.99 40.04 -48.06
CA ALA A 198 32.46 38.68 -47.67
C ALA A 198 31.76 38.14 -46.39
N VAL A 199 31.47 39.02 -45.46
CA VAL A 199 30.71 38.66 -44.19
C VAL A 199 29.25 38.41 -44.51
N LEU A 200 28.66 39.27 -45.33
CA LEU A 200 27.31 39.16 -45.84
C LEU A 200 27.07 37.82 -46.59
N MET A 201 27.99 37.47 -47.47
CA MET A 201 27.85 36.26 -48.29
C MET A 201 27.92 34.98 -47.43
N ARG A 202 28.80 34.94 -46.45
CA ARG A 202 28.87 33.85 -45.46
C ARG A 202 27.63 33.76 -44.62
N TYR A 203 27.06 34.88 -44.13
CA TYR A 203 25.83 34.89 -43.37
C TYR A 203 24.64 34.43 -44.23
N ALA A 204 24.50 34.93 -45.46
CA ALA A 204 23.43 34.54 -46.38
C ALA A 204 23.50 33.05 -46.77
N GLU A 205 24.68 32.53 -47.02
CA GLU A 205 24.91 31.11 -47.32
C GLU A 205 24.51 30.25 -46.12
N ARG A 206 24.96 30.59 -44.90
CA ARG A 206 24.65 29.89 -43.64
C ARG A 206 23.16 29.92 -43.32
N LEU A 207 22.53 31.10 -43.47
CA LEU A 207 21.11 31.30 -43.29
C LEU A 207 20.28 30.44 -44.27
N THR A 208 20.75 30.37 -45.55
CA THR A 208 20.07 29.57 -46.58
C THR A 208 20.12 28.08 -46.25
N VAL A 209 21.25 27.57 -45.81
CA VAL A 209 21.42 26.15 -45.39
C VAL A 209 20.48 25.86 -44.20
N VAL A 210 20.51 26.71 -43.19
CA VAL A 210 19.68 26.49 -41.97
C VAL A 210 18.18 26.57 -42.31
N LEU A 211 17.76 27.52 -43.18
CA LEU A 211 16.39 27.60 -43.65
C LEU A 211 15.92 26.37 -44.42
N GLN A 212 16.82 25.77 -45.23
CA GLN A 212 16.53 24.48 -45.91
C GLN A 212 16.37 23.33 -44.95
N GLU A 213 17.19 23.23 -43.89
CA GLU A 213 17.08 22.23 -42.85
C GLU A 213 15.81 22.41 -42.00
N ILE A 214 15.43 23.65 -41.69
CA ILE A 214 14.31 23.97 -40.82
C ILE A 214 12.95 23.82 -41.53
N LYS A 215 12.86 24.10 -42.81
CA LYS A 215 11.59 24.08 -43.56
C LYS A 215 10.77 22.78 -43.44
N PRO A 216 11.33 21.58 -43.55
CA PRO A 216 10.56 20.36 -43.36
C PRO A 216 10.07 20.21 -41.92
N ILE A 217 10.86 20.65 -40.90
CA ILE A 217 10.53 20.60 -39.50
C ILE A 217 9.35 21.53 -39.20
N ASP A 218 9.42 22.77 -39.70
CA ASP A 218 8.33 23.76 -39.56
C ASP A 218 7.02 23.24 -40.17
N SER A 219 7.11 22.65 -41.38
CA SER A 219 5.98 22.06 -42.08
C SER A 219 5.35 20.91 -41.25
N SER A 220 6.20 20.06 -40.62
CA SER A 220 5.76 18.97 -39.76
C SER A 220 5.08 19.50 -38.49
N LEU A 221 5.68 20.50 -37.81
CA LEU A 221 5.13 21.13 -36.62
C LEU A 221 3.76 21.78 -36.93
N LYS A 222 3.65 22.52 -38.06
CA LYS A 222 2.40 23.14 -38.50
C LYS A 222 1.33 22.09 -38.78
N LYS A 223 1.67 21.01 -39.50
CA LYS A 223 0.72 19.91 -39.80
C LYS A 223 0.23 19.24 -38.53
N THR A 224 1.15 18.98 -37.60
CA THR A 224 0.78 18.35 -36.30
C THR A 224 -0.13 19.26 -35.49
N LEU A 225 0.17 20.57 -35.45
CA LEU A 225 -0.64 21.54 -34.73
C LEU A 225 -2.04 21.65 -35.33
N LEU A 226 -2.17 21.63 -36.67
CA LEU A 226 -3.48 21.60 -37.35
C LEU A 226 -4.27 20.34 -36.98
N ASN A 227 -3.63 19.16 -37.08
CA ASN A 227 -4.29 17.91 -36.73
C ASN A 227 -4.78 17.91 -35.29
N VAL A 228 -3.98 18.43 -34.34
CA VAL A 228 -4.36 18.54 -32.92
C VAL A 228 -5.52 19.52 -32.75
N SER A 229 -5.47 20.67 -33.41
CA SER A 229 -6.52 21.68 -33.33
C SER A 229 -7.86 21.23 -33.93
N GLU A 230 -7.85 20.30 -34.90
CA GLU A 230 -9.06 19.66 -35.44
C GLU A 230 -9.66 18.60 -34.51
N LEU A 231 -8.81 17.89 -33.77
CA LEU A 231 -9.24 16.87 -32.83
C LEU A 231 -9.82 17.46 -31.54
N GLN A 232 -9.31 18.59 -31.08
CA GLN A 232 -9.68 19.23 -29.81
C GLN A 232 -11.19 19.55 -29.71
N PRO A 233 -11.83 20.19 -30.71
CA PRO A 233 -13.29 20.44 -30.70
C PRO A 233 -14.10 19.16 -30.70
N THR A 234 -13.62 18.12 -31.40
CA THR A 234 -14.31 16.81 -31.45
C THR A 234 -14.31 16.14 -30.08
N ILE A 235 -13.15 16.13 -29.40
CA ILE A 235 -13.04 15.59 -28.04
C ILE A 235 -13.90 16.42 -27.07
N ASN A 236 -13.82 17.75 -27.11
CA ASN A 236 -14.62 18.62 -26.26
C ASN A 236 -16.12 18.38 -26.43
N ARG A 237 -16.58 18.25 -27.70
CA ARG A 237 -17.97 17.93 -28.01
C ARG A 237 -18.40 16.58 -27.38
N LEU A 238 -17.53 15.56 -27.50
CA LEU A 238 -17.83 14.23 -26.98
C LEU A 238 -17.83 14.21 -25.43
N VAL A 239 -16.88 14.91 -24.79
CA VAL A 239 -16.84 15.10 -23.32
C VAL A 239 -18.12 15.78 -22.83
N ASN A 240 -18.51 16.89 -23.46
CA ASN A 240 -19.73 17.63 -23.10
C ASN A 240 -20.99 16.78 -23.33
N LYS A 241 -21.06 16.03 -24.44
CA LYS A 241 -22.16 15.11 -24.75
C LYS A 241 -22.27 14.00 -23.69
N LEU A 242 -21.15 13.40 -23.29
CA LEU A 242 -21.11 12.37 -22.24
C LEU A 242 -21.52 12.94 -20.87
N SER A 243 -21.02 14.12 -20.49
CA SER A 243 -21.37 14.80 -19.24
C SER A 243 -22.86 15.12 -19.18
N SER A 244 -23.40 15.77 -20.22
CA SER A 244 -24.83 16.08 -20.29
C SER A 244 -25.69 14.83 -20.26
N SER A 245 -25.26 13.74 -20.91
CA SER A 245 -26.01 12.48 -20.87
C SER A 245 -26.00 11.84 -19.48
N LEU A 246 -24.91 11.96 -18.73
CA LEU A 246 -24.84 11.48 -17.33
C LEU A 246 -25.79 12.26 -16.43
N ASP A 247 -25.82 13.58 -16.55
CA ASP A 247 -26.73 14.44 -15.79
C ASP A 247 -28.20 14.10 -16.11
N GLN A 248 -28.55 13.87 -17.37
CA GLN A 248 -29.88 13.44 -17.76
C GLN A 248 -30.24 12.07 -17.19
N ILE A 249 -29.31 11.11 -17.19
CA ILE A 249 -29.56 9.79 -16.58
C ILE A 249 -29.80 9.92 -15.09
N ASP A 250 -29.06 10.78 -14.39
CA ASP A 250 -29.27 11.03 -12.96
C ASP A 250 -30.68 11.61 -12.68
N ILE A 251 -31.13 12.54 -13.51
CA ILE A 251 -32.50 13.07 -13.46
C ILE A 251 -33.51 11.93 -13.67
N PHE A 252 -33.34 11.11 -14.72
CA PHE A 252 -34.24 9.98 -14.97
C PHE A 252 -34.26 8.96 -13.82
N GLN A 253 -33.11 8.68 -13.20
CA GLN A 253 -33.05 7.81 -12.02
C GLN A 253 -33.81 8.39 -10.82
N LYS A 254 -33.68 9.68 -10.57
CA LYS A 254 -34.40 10.38 -9.50
C LYS A 254 -35.93 10.36 -9.77
N GLU A 255 -36.34 10.67 -10.97
CA GLU A 255 -37.76 10.64 -11.40
C GLU A 255 -38.33 9.23 -11.28
N LEU A 256 -37.64 8.21 -11.76
CA LEU A 256 -38.07 6.82 -11.67
C LEU A 256 -38.21 6.35 -10.20
N SER A 257 -37.26 6.78 -9.35
CA SER A 257 -37.29 6.47 -7.92
C SER A 257 -38.46 7.14 -7.19
N SER A 258 -38.80 8.40 -7.54
CA SER A 258 -39.96 9.10 -6.96
C SER A 258 -41.31 8.49 -7.38
N ARG A 259 -41.34 7.85 -8.55
CA ARG A 259 -42.55 7.22 -9.10
C ARG A 259 -42.61 5.71 -8.97
N THR A 260 -41.79 5.12 -8.07
CA THR A 260 -41.67 3.65 -7.89
C THR A 260 -43.00 2.95 -7.68
N PHE A 261 -44.00 3.58 -7.04
CA PHE A 261 -45.31 3.01 -6.80
C PHE A 261 -46.35 3.37 -7.86
N ASN A 262 -46.00 4.14 -8.87
CA ASN A 262 -46.92 4.50 -9.94
C ASN A 262 -47.09 3.35 -10.96
N ARG A 263 -48.17 3.39 -11.66
CA ARG A 263 -48.45 2.45 -12.77
C ARG A 263 -47.66 2.87 -14.01
N GLU A 264 -46.85 1.97 -14.55
CA GLU A 264 -45.93 2.24 -15.68
C GLU A 264 -46.48 1.71 -17.02
N THR A 265 -47.35 0.70 -16.95
CA THR A 265 -47.89 0.02 -18.15
C THR A 265 -49.31 -0.44 -17.89
N SER A 266 -49.98 -0.95 -18.94
CA SER A 266 -51.31 -1.57 -18.82
C SER A 266 -51.24 -2.91 -18.06
N TYR A 267 -52.42 -3.45 -17.67
CA TYR A 267 -52.49 -4.80 -17.13
C TYR A 267 -51.78 -5.82 -18.01
N LEU A 268 -51.37 -6.95 -17.46
CA LEU A 268 -50.56 -7.95 -18.15
C LEU A 268 -51.14 -8.43 -19.49
N GLY A 269 -52.50 -8.56 -19.59
CA GLY A 269 -53.20 -8.92 -20.81
C GLY A 269 -53.60 -7.73 -21.69
N GLY A 270 -53.39 -6.49 -21.23
CA GLY A 270 -53.85 -5.30 -21.93
C GLY A 270 -53.07 -4.96 -23.21
N PRO A 271 -53.65 -4.09 -24.08
CA PRO A 271 -52.99 -3.68 -25.33
C PRO A 271 -51.79 -2.74 -24.98
N VAL A 272 -50.57 -3.17 -25.30
CA VAL A 272 -49.36 -2.34 -25.23
C VAL A 272 -48.58 -2.57 -26.51
N ARG A 273 -48.18 -1.47 -27.18
CA ARG A 273 -47.22 -1.51 -28.28
C ARG A 273 -45.82 -1.40 -27.73
N TYR A 274 -45.09 -2.50 -27.81
CA TYR A 274 -43.68 -2.52 -27.52
C TYR A 274 -42.91 -2.10 -28.79
N VAL A 275 -41.86 -1.28 -28.61
CA VAL A 275 -41.09 -0.70 -29.73
C VAL A 275 -40.22 -1.72 -30.41
N ARG A 276 -39.79 -2.77 -29.67
CA ARG A 276 -38.84 -3.80 -30.13
C ARG A 276 -39.33 -5.21 -29.90
N GLY A 277 -38.85 -6.12 -30.74
CA GLY A 277 -39.01 -7.55 -30.53
C GLY A 277 -38.17 -8.07 -29.37
N PHE A 278 -38.61 -9.15 -28.72
CA PHE A 278 -37.93 -9.73 -27.54
C PHE A 278 -36.48 -10.14 -27.82
N ASN A 279 -36.22 -10.79 -28.97
CA ASN A 279 -34.87 -11.21 -29.35
C ASN A 279 -33.89 -10.00 -29.53
N GLU A 280 -34.41 -8.91 -30.09
CA GLU A 280 -33.65 -7.68 -30.25
C GLU A 280 -33.30 -7.06 -28.89
N ILE A 281 -34.26 -7.12 -27.94
CA ILE A 281 -34.03 -6.63 -26.56
C ILE A 281 -32.97 -7.48 -25.86
N ILE A 282 -33.00 -8.81 -25.98
CA ILE A 282 -31.97 -9.67 -25.40
C ILE A 282 -30.62 -9.35 -26.00
N ASN A 283 -30.49 -9.27 -27.31
CA ASN A 283 -29.22 -9.03 -27.98
C ASN A 283 -28.60 -7.68 -27.56
N PHE A 284 -29.42 -6.62 -27.60
CA PHE A 284 -29.05 -5.30 -27.12
C PHE A 284 -28.61 -5.31 -25.63
N SER A 285 -29.37 -6.01 -24.77
CA SER A 285 -29.06 -6.14 -23.35
C SER A 285 -27.72 -6.86 -23.10
N MET A 286 -27.47 -7.95 -23.86
CA MET A 286 -26.21 -8.70 -23.75
C MET A 286 -25.01 -7.91 -24.24
N ILE A 287 -25.14 -7.10 -25.29
CA ILE A 287 -24.07 -6.23 -25.79
C ILE A 287 -23.70 -5.19 -24.71
N LYS A 288 -24.69 -4.51 -24.11
CA LYS A 288 -24.44 -3.54 -23.02
C LYS A 288 -23.84 -4.21 -21.78
N ALA A 289 -24.38 -5.37 -21.39
CA ALA A 289 -23.87 -6.12 -20.26
C ALA A 289 -22.40 -6.53 -20.47
N GLY A 290 -22.08 -7.04 -21.68
CA GLY A 290 -20.72 -7.41 -22.08
C GLY A 290 -19.77 -6.19 -22.07
N LEU A 291 -20.20 -5.06 -22.60
CA LEU A 291 -19.42 -3.82 -22.63
C LEU A 291 -19.11 -3.33 -21.20
N SER A 292 -20.13 -3.30 -20.35
CA SER A 292 -19.99 -2.92 -18.93
C SER A 292 -19.03 -3.86 -18.18
N PHE A 293 -19.12 -5.17 -18.46
CA PHE A 293 -18.23 -6.16 -17.87
C PHE A 293 -16.78 -5.98 -18.32
N VAL A 294 -16.52 -5.83 -19.61
CA VAL A 294 -15.17 -5.66 -20.17
C VAL A 294 -14.49 -4.39 -19.61
N PHE A 295 -15.23 -3.28 -19.56
CA PHE A 295 -14.70 -2.04 -19.01
C PHE A 295 -14.34 -2.19 -17.53
N TYR A 296 -15.21 -2.81 -16.75
CA TYR A 296 -14.99 -3.01 -15.33
C TYR A 296 -13.78 -3.93 -15.07
N VAL A 297 -13.70 -5.06 -15.78
CA VAL A 297 -12.57 -6.00 -15.64
C VAL A 297 -11.26 -5.34 -16.01
N ARG A 298 -11.23 -4.55 -17.08
CA ARG A 298 -10.02 -3.85 -17.52
C ARG A 298 -9.53 -2.83 -16.50
N ASN A 299 -10.43 -2.11 -15.86
CA ASN A 299 -10.08 -1.11 -14.85
C ASN A 299 -9.65 -1.74 -13.53
N GLU A 300 -10.27 -2.84 -13.15
CA GLU A 300 -10.09 -3.48 -11.85
C GLU A 300 -9.19 -4.73 -11.92
N ILE A 301 -8.36 -4.84 -12.99
CA ILE A 301 -7.54 -6.03 -13.24
C ILE A 301 -6.60 -6.34 -12.07
N GLY A 302 -6.05 -5.31 -11.42
CA GLY A 302 -5.19 -5.48 -10.24
C GLY A 302 -5.92 -6.13 -9.06
N LYS A 303 -7.18 -5.75 -8.82
CA LYS A 303 -8.01 -6.36 -7.76
C LYS A 303 -8.44 -7.79 -8.12
N ILE A 304 -8.65 -8.06 -9.40
CA ILE A 304 -8.98 -9.42 -9.88
C ILE A 304 -7.77 -10.34 -9.72
N ILE A 305 -6.57 -9.87 -10.05
CA ILE A 305 -5.32 -10.62 -9.82
C ILE A 305 -5.13 -10.88 -8.32
N LEU A 306 -5.34 -9.85 -7.47
CA LEU A 306 -5.28 -10.01 -6.01
C LEU A 306 -6.27 -11.08 -5.54
N LEU A 307 -7.51 -11.06 -6.04
CA LEU A 307 -8.53 -12.06 -5.70
C LEU A 307 -8.07 -13.47 -6.10
N ALA A 308 -7.51 -13.65 -7.30
CA ALA A 308 -6.98 -14.93 -7.76
C ALA A 308 -5.82 -15.42 -6.88
N VAL A 309 -4.89 -14.53 -6.51
CA VAL A 309 -3.78 -14.84 -5.58
C VAL A 309 -4.31 -15.28 -4.22
N LEU A 310 -5.33 -14.60 -3.69
CA LEU A 310 -5.96 -14.96 -2.41
C LEU A 310 -6.65 -16.34 -2.48
N VAL A 311 -7.32 -16.67 -3.60
CA VAL A 311 -7.90 -18.02 -3.81
C VAL A 311 -6.80 -19.08 -3.83
N ILE A 312 -5.70 -18.83 -4.55
CA ILE A 312 -4.56 -19.76 -4.60
C ILE A 312 -3.94 -19.93 -3.21
N ALA A 313 -3.66 -18.83 -2.51
CA ALA A 313 -3.07 -18.86 -1.17
C ALA A 313 -3.96 -19.62 -0.15
N CYS A 314 -5.27 -19.35 -0.17
CA CYS A 314 -6.23 -20.07 0.67
C CYS A 314 -6.30 -21.57 0.30
N THR A 315 -6.28 -21.87 -0.99
CA THR A 315 -6.26 -23.28 -1.47
C THR A 315 -5.02 -24.01 -1.01
N VAL A 316 -3.83 -23.40 -1.16
CA VAL A 316 -2.55 -23.98 -0.70
C VAL A 316 -2.57 -24.18 0.82
N PHE A 317 -3.09 -23.21 1.58
CA PHE A 317 -3.25 -23.34 3.02
C PHE A 317 -4.14 -24.55 3.39
N LEU A 318 -5.31 -24.68 2.78
CA LEU A 318 -6.24 -25.78 3.03
C LEU A 318 -5.67 -27.14 2.59
N LEU A 319 -4.91 -27.18 1.49
CA LEU A 319 -4.22 -28.41 1.03
C LEU A 319 -3.12 -28.83 2.01
N ASN A 320 -2.32 -27.87 2.50
CA ASN A 320 -1.30 -28.15 3.50
C ASN A 320 -1.92 -28.61 4.82
N LEU A 321 -3.01 -27.97 5.24
CA LEU A 321 -3.77 -28.38 6.42
C LEU A 321 -4.28 -29.82 6.26
N LYS A 322 -4.88 -30.14 5.11
CA LYS A 322 -5.35 -31.51 4.80
C LYS A 322 -4.21 -32.52 4.85
N ARG A 323 -3.07 -32.24 4.18
CA ARG A 323 -1.89 -33.14 4.17
C ARG A 323 -1.33 -33.39 5.58
N ASN A 324 -1.26 -32.36 6.40
CA ASN A 324 -0.74 -32.47 7.76
C ASN A 324 -1.69 -33.24 8.70
N MET A 325 -3.01 -33.06 8.56
CA MET A 325 -4.02 -33.83 9.28
C MET A 325 -4.02 -35.30 8.86
N GLN A 326 -3.82 -35.59 7.56
CA GLN A 326 -3.67 -36.98 7.07
C GLN A 326 -2.44 -37.67 7.67
N LYS A 327 -1.29 -36.97 7.75
CA LYS A 327 -0.06 -37.51 8.38
C LYS A 327 -0.24 -37.83 9.87
N GLN A 328 -1.18 -37.19 10.55
CA GLN A 328 -1.46 -37.40 11.97
C GLN A 328 -2.67 -38.35 12.22
N ASN A 329 -3.23 -38.96 11.18
CA ASN A 329 -4.42 -39.82 11.23
C ASN A 329 -5.65 -39.13 11.92
N MET A 330 -5.75 -37.81 11.82
CA MET A 330 -6.83 -37.00 12.41
C MET A 330 -7.97 -36.73 11.42
N LEU A 331 -7.92 -37.33 10.22
CA LEU A 331 -8.92 -37.13 9.17
C LEU A 331 -9.97 -38.23 9.24
N ASP A 332 -11.18 -37.88 9.67
CA ASP A 332 -12.33 -38.77 9.63
C ASP A 332 -13.10 -38.56 8.33
N LYS A 333 -13.30 -39.60 7.51
CA LYS A 333 -13.95 -39.52 6.19
C LYS A 333 -15.44 -39.14 6.27
N ASN A 334 -16.09 -39.34 7.42
CA ASN A 334 -17.52 -39.13 7.64
C ASN A 334 -17.84 -37.89 8.49
N ASP A 335 -16.85 -37.15 8.95
CA ASP A 335 -17.08 -35.99 9.80
C ASP A 335 -17.54 -34.77 8.96
N GLU A 336 -18.78 -34.33 9.20
CA GLU A 336 -19.36 -33.13 8.58
C GLU A 336 -18.56 -31.85 8.96
N GLU A 337 -17.82 -31.87 10.06
CA GLU A 337 -16.98 -30.74 10.48
C GLU A 337 -15.70 -30.58 9.62
N GLN A 338 -15.41 -31.54 8.75
CA GLN A 338 -14.24 -31.52 7.86
C GLN A 338 -14.59 -31.20 6.40
N ALA A 339 -15.81 -30.68 6.14
CA ALA A 339 -16.29 -30.32 4.79
C ALA A 339 -15.31 -29.41 4.03
N VAL A 340 -14.67 -28.47 4.73
CA VAL A 340 -13.71 -27.51 4.16
C VAL A 340 -12.49 -28.20 3.55
N LEU A 341 -12.06 -29.37 4.09
CA LEU A 341 -10.91 -30.12 3.62
C LEU A 341 -11.28 -31.17 2.54
N LYS A 342 -12.57 -31.48 2.39
CA LYS A 342 -13.03 -32.41 1.35
C LYS A 342 -12.80 -31.84 -0.05
N TYR A 343 -13.11 -30.55 -0.24
CA TYR A 343 -12.94 -29.81 -1.49
C TYR A 343 -12.17 -28.49 -1.25
N PRO A 344 -10.85 -28.51 -1.03
CA PRO A 344 -10.08 -27.34 -0.60
C PRO A 344 -10.19 -26.15 -1.55
N PHE A 345 -10.11 -26.38 -2.87
CA PHE A 345 -10.24 -25.34 -3.89
C PHE A 345 -11.63 -24.68 -3.89
N LEU A 346 -12.71 -25.48 -3.91
CA LEU A 346 -14.07 -24.95 -3.92
C LEU A 346 -14.37 -24.19 -2.62
N SER A 347 -13.90 -24.69 -1.48
CA SER A 347 -14.05 -24.05 -0.18
C SER A 347 -13.30 -22.72 -0.13
N ALA A 348 -12.06 -22.67 -0.63
CA ALA A 348 -11.29 -21.43 -0.78
C ALA A 348 -12.01 -20.44 -1.68
N LEU A 349 -12.55 -20.90 -2.80
CA LEU A 349 -13.28 -20.08 -3.76
C LEU A 349 -14.52 -19.44 -3.10
N VAL A 350 -15.36 -20.22 -2.41
CA VAL A 350 -16.54 -19.71 -1.70
C VAL A 350 -16.14 -18.69 -0.64
N VAL A 351 -15.14 -19.00 0.20
CA VAL A 351 -14.73 -18.11 1.29
C VAL A 351 -14.15 -16.80 0.74
N VAL A 352 -13.23 -16.88 -0.21
CA VAL A 352 -12.54 -15.70 -0.74
C VAL A 352 -13.49 -14.83 -1.56
N LEU A 353 -14.30 -15.40 -2.47
CA LEU A 353 -15.22 -14.62 -3.30
C LEU A 353 -16.25 -13.87 -2.44
N ASN A 354 -16.84 -14.51 -1.42
CA ASN A 354 -17.88 -13.88 -0.61
C ASN A 354 -17.34 -12.85 0.40
N ILE A 355 -16.10 -12.98 0.88
CA ILE A 355 -15.49 -11.99 1.78
C ILE A 355 -14.92 -10.82 0.98
N PHE A 356 -14.16 -11.10 -0.06
CA PHE A 356 -13.40 -10.08 -0.80
C PHE A 356 -14.17 -9.40 -1.94
N GLN A 357 -15.44 -9.80 -2.22
CA GLN A 357 -16.29 -9.08 -3.18
C GLN A 357 -16.48 -7.60 -2.83
N PHE A 358 -16.39 -7.22 -1.56
CA PHE A 358 -16.54 -5.83 -1.09
C PHE A 358 -15.34 -4.92 -1.43
N ILE A 359 -14.23 -5.48 -1.90
CA ILE A 359 -13.10 -4.71 -2.47
C ILE A 359 -13.51 -4.06 -3.81
N PHE A 360 -14.49 -4.67 -4.51
CA PHE A 360 -15.02 -4.16 -5.76
C PHE A 360 -16.10 -3.11 -5.49
N ILE A 361 -15.73 -1.83 -5.66
CA ILE A 361 -16.64 -0.71 -5.44
C ILE A 361 -17.60 -0.62 -6.64
N ASP A 362 -18.90 -0.64 -6.37
CA ASP A 362 -19.98 -0.50 -7.34
C ASP A 362 -19.83 -1.32 -8.63
N PRO A 363 -19.63 -2.67 -8.54
CA PRO A 363 -19.46 -3.52 -9.70
C PRO A 363 -20.73 -3.53 -10.58
N PRO A 364 -20.61 -3.72 -11.91
CA PRO A 364 -21.75 -3.97 -12.75
C PRO A 364 -22.43 -5.28 -12.35
N PHE A 365 -23.75 -5.35 -12.54
CA PHE A 365 -24.55 -6.49 -12.11
C PHE A 365 -24.05 -7.84 -12.69
N VAL A 366 -23.63 -7.83 -13.96
CA VAL A 366 -23.05 -9.03 -14.61
C VAL A 366 -21.85 -9.58 -13.83
N PHE A 367 -20.95 -8.71 -13.38
CA PHE A 367 -19.77 -9.11 -12.62
C PHE A 367 -20.16 -9.68 -11.24
N ALA A 368 -21.08 -9.00 -10.55
CA ALA A 368 -21.59 -9.48 -9.27
C ALA A 368 -22.33 -10.82 -9.40
N GLY A 369 -23.18 -10.94 -10.42
CA GLY A 369 -23.91 -12.17 -10.74
C GLY A 369 -22.99 -13.36 -11.04
N LEU A 370 -21.86 -13.13 -11.72
CA LEU A 370 -20.85 -14.16 -11.96
C LEU A 370 -20.17 -14.62 -10.66
N ILE A 371 -19.82 -13.69 -9.75
CA ILE A 371 -19.25 -14.03 -8.44
C ILE A 371 -20.23 -14.88 -7.64
N TRP A 372 -21.50 -14.48 -7.54
CA TRP A 372 -22.53 -15.22 -6.80
C TRP A 372 -22.86 -16.57 -7.47
N GLY A 373 -22.90 -16.61 -8.82
CA GLY A 373 -23.11 -17.82 -9.59
C GLY A 373 -22.00 -18.85 -9.34
N LEU A 374 -20.74 -18.42 -9.47
CA LEU A 374 -19.57 -19.27 -9.25
C LEU A 374 -19.47 -19.76 -7.78
N SER A 375 -19.75 -18.87 -6.82
CA SER A 375 -19.80 -19.23 -5.40
C SER A 375 -20.94 -20.23 -5.11
N GLY A 376 -22.10 -20.03 -5.69
CA GLY A 376 -23.26 -20.89 -5.51
C GLY A 376 -23.07 -22.28 -6.11
N ILE A 377 -22.55 -22.37 -7.33
CA ILE A 377 -22.18 -23.65 -7.97
C ILE A 377 -21.17 -24.39 -7.08
N SER A 378 -20.10 -23.69 -6.64
CA SER A 378 -19.09 -24.29 -5.78
C SER A 378 -19.69 -24.80 -4.46
N LEU A 379 -20.60 -24.02 -3.86
CA LEU A 379 -21.28 -24.39 -2.63
C LEU A 379 -22.15 -25.63 -2.81
N ILE A 380 -22.92 -25.73 -3.91
CA ILE A 380 -23.74 -26.89 -4.22
C ILE A 380 -22.88 -28.18 -4.29
N PHE A 381 -21.72 -28.10 -4.94
CA PHE A 381 -20.79 -29.23 -5.00
C PHE A 381 -20.24 -29.64 -3.61
N ILE A 382 -19.93 -28.66 -2.75
CA ILE A 382 -19.47 -28.93 -1.38
C ILE A 382 -20.59 -29.62 -0.58
N LEU A 383 -21.83 -29.12 -0.71
CA LEU A 383 -22.98 -29.56 0.10
C LEU A 383 -23.55 -30.91 -0.33
N ARG A 384 -23.25 -31.40 -1.54
CA ARG A 384 -23.83 -32.62 -2.12
C ARG A 384 -23.81 -33.85 -1.20
N ASN A 385 -22.80 -33.97 -0.35
CA ASN A 385 -22.63 -35.12 0.55
C ASN A 385 -22.80 -34.77 2.04
N ILE A 386 -23.24 -33.56 2.36
CA ILE A 386 -23.33 -33.03 3.74
C ILE A 386 -24.79 -32.80 4.11
N VAL A 387 -25.57 -32.31 3.14
CA VAL A 387 -26.98 -31.96 3.35
C VAL A 387 -27.86 -33.10 2.89
N ALA A 388 -28.98 -33.33 3.59
CA ALA A 388 -29.97 -34.35 3.22
C ALA A 388 -30.46 -34.18 1.77
N ARG A 389 -30.71 -35.26 1.07
CA ARG A 389 -31.05 -35.26 -0.37
C ARG A 389 -32.23 -34.33 -0.70
N TYR A 390 -33.23 -34.28 0.18
CA TYR A 390 -34.40 -33.38 0.01
C TYR A 390 -33.95 -31.93 -0.05
N TRP A 391 -33.22 -31.46 0.95
CA TRP A 391 -32.76 -30.07 1.04
C TRP A 391 -31.74 -29.74 -0.03
N MET A 392 -30.95 -30.72 -0.43
CA MET A 392 -30.00 -30.54 -1.53
C MET A 392 -30.71 -30.24 -2.85
N PHE A 393 -31.76 -31.03 -3.16
CA PHE A 393 -32.59 -30.80 -4.34
C PHE A 393 -33.33 -29.45 -4.26
N ALA A 394 -33.92 -29.15 -3.10
CA ALA A 394 -34.58 -27.91 -2.83
C ALA A 394 -33.67 -26.68 -3.01
N LEU A 395 -32.45 -26.72 -2.45
CA LEU A 395 -31.45 -25.65 -2.63
C LEU A 395 -31.02 -25.51 -4.09
N SER A 396 -30.89 -26.63 -4.84
CA SER A 396 -30.53 -26.60 -6.24
C SER A 396 -31.65 -25.95 -7.10
N ILE A 397 -32.93 -26.26 -6.83
CA ILE A 397 -34.06 -25.60 -7.51
C ILE A 397 -34.04 -24.09 -7.24
N MET A 398 -33.93 -23.68 -5.98
CA MET A 398 -33.88 -22.27 -5.61
C MET A 398 -32.69 -21.54 -6.26
N PHE A 399 -31.54 -22.20 -6.37
CA PHE A 399 -30.37 -21.64 -7.03
C PHE A 399 -30.55 -21.51 -8.55
N VAL A 400 -31.22 -22.46 -9.21
CA VAL A 400 -31.60 -22.36 -10.63
C VAL A 400 -32.57 -21.20 -10.84
N LEU A 401 -33.60 -21.07 -9.99
CA LEU A 401 -34.52 -19.93 -10.04
C LEU A 401 -33.80 -18.59 -9.79
N PHE A 402 -32.79 -18.57 -8.91
CA PHE A 402 -31.92 -17.41 -8.72
C PHE A 402 -31.14 -17.06 -10.00
N LEU A 403 -30.52 -18.05 -10.69
CA LEU A 403 -29.80 -17.79 -11.94
C LEU A 403 -30.73 -17.30 -13.06
N LEU A 404 -31.94 -17.85 -13.15
CA LEU A 404 -32.95 -17.39 -14.10
C LEU A 404 -33.42 -15.97 -13.76
N SER A 405 -33.55 -15.64 -12.47
CA SER A 405 -33.86 -14.27 -12.02
C SER A 405 -32.69 -13.30 -12.31
N CYS A 406 -31.44 -13.75 -12.21
CA CYS A 406 -30.29 -12.95 -12.66
C CYS A 406 -30.33 -12.69 -14.16
N PHE A 407 -30.69 -13.68 -14.95
CA PHE A 407 -30.87 -13.51 -16.40
C PHE A 407 -32.00 -12.53 -16.72
N ASP A 408 -33.15 -12.63 -16.05
CA ASP A 408 -34.27 -11.69 -16.19
C ASP A 408 -33.84 -10.26 -15.86
N ASP A 409 -33.05 -10.08 -14.80
CA ASP A 409 -32.57 -8.76 -14.39
C ASP A 409 -31.54 -8.13 -15.37
N LEU A 410 -30.90 -8.94 -16.22
CA LEU A 410 -30.06 -8.48 -17.32
C LEU A 410 -30.84 -7.95 -18.51
N ILE A 411 -32.17 -8.23 -18.64
CA ILE A 411 -33.01 -7.69 -19.69
C ILE A 411 -33.30 -6.23 -19.39
N LEU A 412 -32.79 -5.34 -20.25
CA LEU A 412 -32.73 -3.90 -19.98
C LEU A 412 -33.98 -3.14 -20.42
N GLN A 413 -34.87 -3.72 -21.19
CA GLN A 413 -36.09 -3.07 -21.71
C GLN A 413 -37.30 -4.01 -21.60
N ALA A 414 -38.42 -3.48 -21.10
CA ALA A 414 -39.65 -4.22 -20.89
C ALA A 414 -40.23 -4.77 -22.19
N SER A 415 -40.73 -6.03 -22.15
CA SER A 415 -41.47 -6.67 -23.24
C SER A 415 -42.59 -7.57 -22.71
N ARG A 416 -43.54 -7.93 -23.57
CA ARG A 416 -44.63 -8.83 -23.19
C ARG A 416 -44.12 -10.24 -22.82
N PRO A 417 -43.22 -10.87 -23.60
CA PRO A 417 -42.65 -12.19 -23.24
C PRO A 417 -41.93 -12.16 -21.91
N GLU A 418 -41.16 -11.09 -21.63
CA GLU A 418 -40.45 -10.94 -20.36
C GLU A 418 -41.42 -10.85 -19.17
N ARG A 419 -42.51 -10.07 -19.28
CA ARG A 419 -43.55 -10.00 -18.22
C ARG A 419 -44.20 -11.36 -17.93
N TRP A 420 -44.42 -12.20 -18.95
CA TRP A 420 -44.86 -13.58 -18.75
C TRP A 420 -43.79 -14.46 -18.15
N MET A 421 -42.51 -14.27 -18.51
CA MET A 421 -41.38 -14.97 -17.89
C MET A 421 -41.28 -14.62 -16.41
N MET A 422 -41.37 -13.34 -16.04
CA MET A 422 -41.40 -12.89 -14.66
C MET A 422 -42.53 -13.53 -13.86
N LEU A 423 -43.76 -13.62 -14.47
CA LEU A 423 -44.89 -14.32 -13.87
C LEU A 423 -44.59 -15.80 -13.62
N ALA A 424 -44.07 -16.50 -14.63
CA ALA A 424 -43.69 -17.91 -14.53
C ALA A 424 -42.63 -18.17 -13.45
N LEU A 425 -41.60 -17.33 -13.38
CA LEU A 425 -40.57 -17.42 -12.35
C LEU A 425 -41.11 -17.15 -10.94
N SER A 426 -42.02 -16.17 -10.81
CA SER A 426 -42.66 -15.89 -9.51
C SER A 426 -43.56 -17.05 -9.06
N VAL A 427 -44.36 -17.64 -9.99
CA VAL A 427 -45.19 -18.83 -9.68
C VAL A 427 -44.30 -20.02 -9.28
N ALA A 428 -43.23 -20.28 -10.03
CA ALA A 428 -42.28 -21.34 -9.69
C ALA A 428 -41.64 -21.11 -8.30
N GLY A 429 -41.31 -19.85 -7.95
CA GLY A 429 -40.81 -19.48 -6.64
C GLY A 429 -41.81 -19.71 -5.51
N ILE A 430 -43.09 -19.35 -5.72
CA ILE A 430 -44.16 -19.61 -4.74
C ILE A 430 -44.39 -21.12 -4.55
N VAL A 431 -44.52 -21.86 -5.65
CA VAL A 431 -44.75 -23.31 -5.59
C VAL A 431 -43.57 -24.00 -4.88
N SER A 432 -42.36 -23.79 -5.34
CA SER A 432 -41.18 -24.42 -4.74
C SER A 432 -40.98 -24.00 -3.26
N GLY A 433 -41.13 -22.71 -2.94
CA GLY A 433 -41.02 -22.21 -1.59
C GLY A 433 -42.10 -22.76 -0.64
N SER A 434 -43.36 -22.81 -1.09
CA SER A 434 -44.49 -23.37 -0.33
C SER A 434 -44.31 -24.87 -0.08
N ILE A 435 -43.90 -25.64 -1.11
CA ILE A 435 -43.58 -27.06 -0.94
C ILE A 435 -42.48 -27.23 0.14
N MET A 436 -41.38 -26.44 0.06
CA MET A 436 -40.30 -26.50 1.07
C MET A 436 -40.79 -26.19 2.47
N MET A 437 -41.70 -25.23 2.63
CA MET A 437 -42.21 -24.82 3.94
C MET A 437 -43.17 -25.88 4.55
N LEU A 438 -43.98 -26.51 3.71
CA LEU A 438 -45.05 -27.42 4.13
C LEU A 438 -44.55 -28.87 4.26
N THR A 439 -43.75 -29.36 3.32
CA THR A 439 -43.30 -30.77 3.26
C THR A 439 -41.86 -30.98 3.72
N GLY A 440 -41.06 -29.89 3.90
CA GLY A 440 -39.66 -29.99 4.27
C GLY A 440 -39.44 -30.59 5.66
N PRO A 441 -38.61 -31.65 5.81
CA PRO A 441 -38.31 -32.27 7.12
C PRO A 441 -37.50 -31.31 7.98
N ARG A 442 -38.16 -30.55 8.83
CA ARG A 442 -37.56 -29.50 9.71
C ARG A 442 -36.54 -30.05 10.66
N THR A 443 -36.60 -31.34 11.01
CA THR A 443 -35.65 -32.04 11.89
C THR A 443 -34.28 -32.26 11.22
N GLN A 444 -34.24 -32.33 9.89
CA GLN A 444 -33.02 -32.49 9.13
C GLN A 444 -32.34 -31.14 8.79
N LEU A 445 -33.04 -30.04 9.05
CA LEU A 445 -32.50 -28.70 8.83
C LEU A 445 -31.83 -28.21 10.12
N ARG A 446 -30.52 -28.15 10.11
CA ARG A 446 -29.75 -27.68 11.30
C ARG A 446 -30.07 -26.23 11.64
N GLU A 447 -30.32 -25.39 10.64
CA GLU A 447 -30.56 -23.97 10.81
C GLU A 447 -32.00 -23.62 10.47
N LYS A 448 -32.85 -23.48 11.47
CA LYS A 448 -34.28 -23.15 11.33
C LYS A 448 -34.53 -21.79 10.68
N LEU A 449 -33.54 -20.88 10.73
CA LEU A 449 -33.63 -19.52 10.21
C LEU A 449 -33.91 -19.51 8.69
N PHE A 450 -33.43 -20.48 7.93
CA PHE A 450 -33.66 -20.55 6.48
C PHE A 450 -35.13 -20.69 6.10
N ILE A 451 -35.99 -21.23 6.98
CA ILE A 451 -37.43 -21.31 6.73
C ILE A 451 -38.04 -19.91 6.63
N TYR A 452 -37.59 -18.97 7.47
CA TYR A 452 -38.05 -17.56 7.41
C TYR A 452 -37.59 -16.87 6.12
N PHE A 453 -36.38 -17.15 5.65
CA PHE A 453 -35.90 -16.65 4.36
C PHE A 453 -36.72 -17.23 3.19
N ILE A 454 -37.07 -18.52 3.22
CA ILE A 454 -37.95 -19.12 2.20
C ILE A 454 -39.34 -18.47 2.27
N GLY A 455 -39.91 -18.23 3.47
CA GLY A 455 -41.16 -17.50 3.65
C GLY A 455 -41.09 -16.09 3.05
N PHE A 456 -39.97 -15.38 3.25
CA PHE A 456 -39.73 -14.08 2.64
C PHE A 456 -39.72 -14.15 1.11
N VAL A 457 -39.08 -15.17 0.53
CA VAL A 457 -39.14 -15.41 -0.92
C VAL A 457 -40.60 -15.52 -1.40
N VAL A 458 -41.40 -16.38 -0.75
CA VAL A 458 -42.80 -16.57 -1.13
C VAL A 458 -43.58 -15.25 -1.09
N ILE A 459 -43.41 -14.46 -0.04
CA ILE A 459 -44.04 -13.13 0.09
C ILE A 459 -43.64 -12.20 -1.06
N MET A 460 -42.32 -12.14 -1.36
CA MET A 460 -41.80 -11.28 -2.42
C MET A 460 -42.27 -11.74 -3.80
N GLN A 461 -42.39 -13.05 -4.04
CA GLN A 461 -42.92 -13.56 -5.32
C GLN A 461 -44.42 -13.28 -5.49
N ILE A 462 -45.21 -13.35 -4.41
CA ILE A 462 -46.63 -12.93 -4.43
C ILE A 462 -46.71 -11.43 -4.76
N ALA A 463 -45.92 -10.59 -4.10
CA ALA A 463 -45.84 -9.16 -4.38
C ALA A 463 -45.46 -8.88 -5.84
N SER A 464 -44.48 -9.64 -6.38
CA SER A 464 -44.06 -9.56 -7.79
C SER A 464 -45.24 -9.86 -8.75
N ILE A 465 -46.02 -10.92 -8.52
CA ILE A 465 -47.17 -11.26 -9.36
C ILE A 465 -48.20 -10.14 -9.31
N VAL A 466 -48.56 -9.68 -8.11
CA VAL A 466 -49.56 -8.62 -7.94
C VAL A 466 -49.14 -7.35 -8.68
N THR A 467 -47.92 -6.90 -8.46
CA THR A 467 -47.42 -5.69 -9.11
C THR A 467 -47.25 -5.82 -10.60
N ASN A 468 -46.86 -7.00 -11.13
CA ASN A 468 -46.77 -7.26 -12.57
C ASN A 468 -48.14 -7.22 -13.24
N VAL A 469 -49.15 -7.87 -12.63
CA VAL A 469 -50.53 -7.87 -13.18
C VAL A 469 -51.07 -6.43 -13.21
N TYR A 470 -50.88 -5.64 -12.16
CA TYR A 470 -51.29 -4.23 -12.11
C TYR A 470 -50.48 -3.27 -13.00
N GLY A 471 -49.44 -3.75 -13.66
CA GLY A 471 -48.61 -2.95 -14.58
C GLY A 471 -47.58 -2.07 -13.93
N ARG A 472 -47.11 -2.42 -12.70
CA ARG A 472 -45.96 -1.81 -12.01
C ARG A 472 -44.72 -2.62 -12.28
N TYR A 473 -44.21 -2.50 -13.50
CA TYR A 473 -43.11 -3.36 -14.00
C TYR A 473 -41.82 -3.31 -13.16
N ASN A 474 -41.29 -2.11 -12.91
CA ASN A 474 -40.01 -1.97 -12.17
C ASN A 474 -40.13 -2.50 -10.73
N LEU A 475 -41.26 -2.26 -10.07
CA LEU A 475 -41.50 -2.78 -8.72
C LEU A 475 -41.61 -4.30 -8.71
N SER A 476 -42.33 -4.87 -9.71
CA SER A 476 -42.42 -6.31 -9.88
C SER A 476 -41.07 -6.99 -10.06
N LYS A 477 -40.24 -6.43 -10.97
CA LYS A 477 -38.89 -6.92 -11.22
C LYS A 477 -38.01 -6.84 -9.96
N THR A 478 -38.13 -5.74 -9.20
CA THR A 478 -37.43 -5.59 -7.94
C THR A 478 -37.86 -6.62 -6.88
N CYS A 479 -39.18 -6.90 -6.75
CA CYS A 479 -39.69 -7.93 -5.85
C CYS A 479 -39.23 -9.33 -6.24
N LEU A 480 -39.30 -9.68 -7.55
CA LEU A 480 -38.81 -10.93 -8.10
C LEU A 480 -37.32 -11.19 -7.70
N THR A 481 -36.47 -10.24 -8.04
CA THR A 481 -35.04 -10.36 -7.82
C THR A 481 -34.68 -10.33 -6.35
N ALA A 482 -35.28 -9.41 -5.55
CA ALA A 482 -35.03 -9.28 -4.12
C ALA A 482 -35.36 -10.57 -3.35
N GLY A 483 -36.40 -11.29 -3.72
CA GLY A 483 -36.75 -12.57 -3.11
C GLY A 483 -35.63 -13.59 -3.25
N PHE A 484 -35.26 -13.95 -4.47
CA PHE A 484 -34.27 -14.98 -4.74
C PHE A 484 -32.86 -14.57 -4.31
N PHE A 485 -32.46 -13.31 -4.51
CA PHE A 485 -31.14 -12.79 -4.11
C PHE A 485 -30.95 -12.84 -2.62
N ASN A 486 -31.95 -12.42 -1.85
CA ASN A 486 -31.86 -12.40 -0.41
C ASN A 486 -31.60 -13.81 0.17
N LEU A 487 -32.35 -14.81 -0.29
CA LEU A 487 -32.15 -16.21 0.12
C LEU A 487 -30.75 -16.72 -0.27
N THR A 488 -30.38 -16.53 -1.55
CA THR A 488 -29.10 -17.04 -2.06
C THR A 488 -27.91 -16.39 -1.35
N LEU A 489 -27.92 -15.08 -1.17
CA LEU A 489 -26.86 -14.35 -0.46
C LEU A 489 -26.79 -14.76 1.02
N ALA A 490 -27.95 -14.95 1.69
CA ALA A 490 -27.98 -15.42 3.06
C ALA A 490 -27.36 -16.82 3.20
N ILE A 491 -27.65 -17.74 2.28
CA ILE A 491 -27.07 -19.09 2.24
C ILE A 491 -25.55 -19.01 2.00
N LEU A 492 -25.12 -18.23 0.99
CA LEU A 492 -23.71 -18.07 0.66
C LEU A 492 -22.92 -17.51 1.85
N PHE A 493 -23.40 -16.47 2.52
CA PHE A 493 -22.68 -15.85 3.65
C PHE A 493 -22.67 -16.74 4.88
N PHE A 494 -23.79 -17.41 5.17
CA PHE A 494 -23.85 -18.38 6.26
C PHE A 494 -22.84 -19.51 6.10
N TRP A 495 -22.78 -20.10 4.89
CA TRP A 495 -21.85 -21.18 4.62
C TRP A 495 -20.39 -20.69 4.53
N THR A 496 -20.15 -19.46 4.10
CA THR A 496 -18.84 -18.83 4.16
C THR A 496 -18.32 -18.78 5.61
N LEU A 497 -19.17 -18.30 6.55
CA LEU A 497 -18.84 -18.30 7.98
C LEU A 497 -18.58 -19.71 8.51
N ARG A 498 -19.41 -20.67 8.11
CA ARG A 498 -19.28 -22.07 8.55
C ARG A 498 -17.98 -22.70 8.05
N LEU A 499 -17.65 -22.55 6.77
CA LEU A 499 -16.41 -23.05 6.18
C LEU A 499 -15.18 -22.39 6.79
N MET A 500 -15.24 -21.08 7.05
CA MET A 500 -14.17 -20.34 7.72
C MET A 500 -13.96 -20.86 9.16
N ASN A 501 -15.05 -21.01 9.92
CA ASN A 501 -15.00 -21.54 11.28
C ASN A 501 -14.41 -22.97 11.31
N GLN A 502 -14.83 -23.84 10.38
CA GLN A 502 -14.26 -25.19 10.24
C GLN A 502 -12.77 -25.13 9.94
N GLY A 503 -12.34 -24.32 8.97
CA GLY A 503 -10.94 -24.18 8.61
C GLY A 503 -10.07 -23.70 9.78
N LEU A 504 -10.55 -22.70 10.53
CA LEU A 504 -9.86 -22.18 11.71
C LEU A 504 -9.81 -23.19 12.85
N ALA A 505 -10.90 -23.90 13.13
CA ALA A 505 -10.96 -24.92 14.16
C ALA A 505 -10.02 -26.10 13.88
N LEU A 506 -9.96 -26.55 12.61
CA LEU A 506 -9.06 -27.62 12.19
C LEU A 506 -7.60 -27.17 12.22
N ALA A 507 -7.31 -25.94 11.83
CA ALA A 507 -6.00 -25.35 11.97
C ALA A 507 -5.58 -25.23 13.44
N ALA A 508 -6.48 -24.79 14.32
CA ALA A 508 -6.24 -24.76 15.76
C ALA A 508 -5.88 -26.15 16.30
N ARG A 509 -6.68 -27.18 16.01
CA ARG A 509 -6.42 -28.57 16.47
C ARG A 509 -5.05 -29.10 16.02
N LEU A 510 -4.56 -28.70 14.83
CA LEU A 510 -3.29 -29.16 14.28
C LEU A 510 -2.08 -28.42 14.85
N TYR A 511 -2.20 -27.09 14.99
CA TYR A 511 -1.08 -26.20 15.33
C TYR A 511 -0.97 -25.87 16.82
N SER A 512 -1.95 -26.25 17.66
CA SER A 512 -1.93 -26.08 19.12
C SER A 512 -0.88 -26.96 19.84
N LYS A 513 -0.21 -27.89 19.14
CA LYS A 513 0.82 -28.73 19.77
C LYS A 513 2.10 -27.93 20.04
N PRO A 514 2.69 -28.04 21.28
CA PRO A 514 3.93 -27.34 21.62
C PRO A 514 5.08 -27.83 20.71
N GLY A 515 5.58 -26.93 19.85
CA GLY A 515 6.73 -27.18 18.98
C GLY A 515 6.60 -26.71 17.53
N LYS A 516 5.41 -26.43 17.01
CA LYS A 516 5.23 -25.96 15.63
C LYS A 516 4.48 -24.63 15.60
N LYS A 517 5.19 -23.55 15.86
CA LYS A 517 4.66 -22.18 15.68
C LYS A 517 4.84 -21.76 14.22
N LEU A 518 3.77 -21.79 13.43
CA LEU A 518 3.71 -21.03 12.17
C LEU A 518 3.19 -19.64 12.54
N PHE A 519 4.01 -18.60 12.40
CA PHE A 519 3.66 -17.21 12.68
C PHE A 519 2.99 -17.04 14.05
N ASN A 520 3.61 -16.95 15.13
CA ASN A 520 3.12 -16.54 16.47
C ASN A 520 1.58 -16.35 16.67
N ILE A 521 0.75 -17.00 15.86
CA ILE A 521 -0.71 -16.96 15.91
C ILE A 521 -1.16 -17.99 16.97
N ASN A 522 -1.79 -17.47 18.01
CA ASN A 522 -2.30 -18.32 19.08
C ASN A 522 -3.62 -18.98 18.67
N PHE A 523 -3.54 -20.14 18.01
CA PHE A 523 -4.71 -20.91 17.57
C PHE A 523 -5.54 -21.47 18.71
N ASP A 524 -5.00 -21.59 19.93
CA ASP A 524 -5.75 -22.09 21.10
C ASP A 524 -6.88 -21.13 21.50
N ARG A 525 -6.73 -19.83 21.27
CA ARG A 525 -7.78 -18.83 21.49
C ARG A 525 -8.82 -18.74 20.37
N VAL A 526 -8.48 -19.17 19.17
CA VAL A 526 -9.42 -19.18 18.03
C VAL A 526 -10.55 -20.21 18.26
N GLY A 527 -10.42 -21.09 19.25
CA GLY A 527 -11.46 -21.91 19.87
C GLY A 527 -12.69 -22.30 19.03
N GLY A 528 -12.53 -22.59 17.74
CA GLY A 528 -13.59 -23.04 16.84
C GLY A 528 -14.55 -21.97 16.33
N LYS A 529 -14.42 -20.68 16.70
CA LYS A 529 -15.29 -19.60 16.20
C LYS A 529 -14.49 -18.44 15.63
N ALA A 530 -14.88 -17.97 14.45
CA ALA A 530 -14.33 -16.75 13.87
C ALA A 530 -14.57 -15.55 14.81
N PRO A 531 -13.66 -14.54 14.83
CA PRO A 531 -13.89 -13.31 15.54
C PRO A 531 -15.23 -12.66 15.18
N ALA A 532 -15.92 -12.09 16.19
CA ALA A 532 -17.25 -11.49 16.03
C ALA A 532 -17.33 -10.46 14.89
N ILE A 533 -16.22 -9.81 14.58
CA ILE A 533 -16.13 -8.83 13.50
C ILE A 533 -16.53 -9.42 12.13
N PHE A 534 -16.20 -10.68 11.84
CA PHE A 534 -16.57 -11.30 10.57
C PHE A 534 -18.08 -11.51 10.43
N TYR A 535 -18.76 -11.82 11.56
CA TYR A 535 -20.23 -11.90 11.56
C TYR A 535 -20.85 -10.54 11.26
N VAL A 536 -20.32 -9.49 11.87
CA VAL A 536 -20.80 -8.10 11.65
C VAL A 536 -20.53 -7.67 10.20
N ILE A 537 -19.34 -7.92 9.67
CA ILE A 537 -18.97 -7.56 8.27
C ILE A 537 -19.89 -8.29 7.29
N LEU A 538 -20.11 -9.58 7.45
CA LEU A 538 -20.93 -10.35 6.51
C LEU A 538 -22.42 -10.01 6.66
N PHE A 539 -22.92 -9.72 7.89
CA PHE A 539 -24.28 -9.26 8.06
C PHE A 539 -24.48 -7.86 7.45
N ALA A 540 -23.59 -6.93 7.70
CA ALA A 540 -23.62 -5.60 7.07
C ALA A 540 -23.49 -5.70 5.55
N GLY A 541 -22.58 -6.57 5.08
CA GLY A 541 -22.41 -6.85 3.65
C GLY A 541 -23.67 -7.43 3.01
N TRP A 542 -24.33 -8.40 3.65
CA TRP A 542 -25.61 -8.93 3.19
C TRP A 542 -26.67 -7.84 3.10
N PHE A 543 -26.79 -7.01 4.13
CA PHE A 543 -27.75 -5.90 4.15
C PHE A 543 -27.47 -4.86 3.06
N LEU A 544 -26.21 -4.51 2.85
CA LEU A 544 -25.79 -3.58 1.77
C LEU A 544 -26.11 -4.14 0.39
N LEU A 545 -25.83 -5.43 0.14
CA LEU A 545 -26.15 -6.07 -1.14
C LEU A 545 -27.67 -6.17 -1.37
N PHE A 546 -28.43 -6.50 -0.33
CA PHE A 546 -29.90 -6.48 -0.38
C PHE A 546 -30.41 -5.07 -0.71
N ALA A 547 -29.97 -4.05 0.03
CA ALA A 547 -30.39 -2.67 -0.18
C ALA A 547 -30.02 -2.16 -1.60
N ARG A 548 -28.85 -2.52 -2.11
CA ARG A 548 -28.42 -2.14 -3.47
C ARG A 548 -29.27 -2.77 -4.57
N ASN A 549 -29.69 -4.01 -4.39
CA ASN A 549 -30.53 -4.71 -5.38
C ASN A 549 -32.02 -4.42 -5.20
N PHE A 550 -32.44 -3.85 -4.08
CA PHE A 550 -33.81 -3.43 -3.83
C PHE A 550 -33.99 -1.95 -4.13
N TYR A 551 -34.25 -1.61 -5.41
CA TYR A 551 -34.32 -0.20 -5.87
C TYR A 551 -35.35 0.66 -5.12
N ALA A 552 -36.45 0.09 -4.61
CA ALA A 552 -37.39 0.80 -3.77
C ALA A 552 -36.75 1.38 -2.48
N SER A 553 -35.61 0.81 -2.03
CA SER A 553 -34.88 1.37 -0.90
C SER A 553 -34.34 2.78 -1.17
N LYS A 554 -34.19 3.19 -2.43
CA LYS A 554 -33.78 4.55 -2.81
C LYS A 554 -34.80 5.60 -2.37
N PHE A 555 -36.07 5.24 -2.29
CA PHE A 555 -37.13 6.12 -1.78
C PHE A 555 -36.86 6.54 -0.32
N ILE A 556 -36.32 5.64 0.50
CA ILE A 556 -35.95 5.93 1.88
C ILE A 556 -34.51 6.44 1.97
N SER A 557 -33.60 5.86 1.18
CA SER A 557 -32.17 6.17 1.28
C SER A 557 -31.82 7.60 0.79
N VAL A 558 -32.55 8.15 -0.17
CA VAL A 558 -32.29 9.52 -0.67
C VAL A 558 -32.54 10.59 0.38
N PRO A 559 -33.72 10.65 1.06
CA PRO A 559 -33.94 11.59 2.16
C PRO A 559 -32.94 11.39 3.31
N VAL A 560 -32.67 10.13 3.67
CA VAL A 560 -31.72 9.79 4.73
C VAL A 560 -30.32 10.23 4.34
N LYS A 561 -29.91 10.00 3.09
CA LYS A 561 -28.61 10.47 2.58
C LYS A 561 -28.51 11.99 2.62
N ASN A 562 -29.53 12.70 2.16
CA ASN A 562 -29.55 14.17 2.20
C ASN A 562 -29.41 14.68 3.65
N PHE A 563 -30.16 14.09 4.59
CA PHE A 563 -30.07 14.42 6.02
C PHE A 563 -28.66 14.14 6.59
N ILE A 564 -28.02 13.04 6.17
CA ILE A 564 -26.68 12.65 6.63
C ILE A 564 -25.59 13.54 6.03
N VAL A 565 -25.74 13.96 4.75
CA VAL A 565 -24.72 14.73 4.00
C VAL A 565 -24.91 16.24 4.17
N GLU A 566 -26.06 16.70 4.66
CA GLU A 566 -26.34 18.11 4.89
C GLU A 566 -25.30 18.74 5.80
N LYS A 567 -24.65 19.81 5.32
CA LYS A 567 -23.63 20.55 6.09
C LYS A 567 -24.30 21.35 7.20
N ARG A 568 -23.86 21.13 8.40
CA ARG A 568 -24.26 21.86 9.60
C ARG A 568 -23.07 22.62 10.13
N THR A 569 -23.27 23.84 10.57
CA THR A 569 -22.21 24.72 11.08
C THR A 569 -22.44 25.02 12.55
N ILE A 570 -21.38 24.90 13.34
CA ILE A 570 -21.31 25.37 14.73
C ILE A 570 -20.11 26.34 14.80
N GLY A 571 -20.37 27.64 14.80
CA GLY A 571 -19.33 28.66 14.67
C GLY A 571 -18.61 28.56 13.32
N GLU A 572 -17.29 28.46 13.34
CA GLU A 572 -16.45 28.27 12.13
C GLU A 572 -16.35 26.79 11.67
N PHE A 573 -16.87 25.86 12.49
CA PHE A 573 -16.74 24.44 12.23
C PHE A 573 -17.95 23.92 11.45
N SER A 574 -17.70 23.32 10.29
CA SER A 574 -18.73 22.70 9.46
C SER A 574 -18.60 21.18 9.51
N PHE A 575 -19.66 20.49 9.85
CA PHE A 575 -19.73 19.04 9.92
C PHE A 575 -21.01 18.50 9.27
N THR A 576 -21.01 17.24 8.95
CA THR A 576 -22.21 16.50 8.54
C THR A 576 -22.49 15.38 9.53
N ILE A 577 -23.73 14.89 9.60
CA ILE A 577 -24.02 13.70 10.42
C ILE A 577 -23.23 12.50 9.89
N GLY A 578 -23.00 12.45 8.57
CA GLY A 578 -22.15 11.43 7.94
C GLY A 578 -20.74 11.44 8.49
N SER A 579 -20.10 12.62 8.57
CA SER A 579 -18.74 12.75 9.11
C SER A 579 -18.64 12.32 10.58
N VAL A 580 -19.68 12.60 11.38
CA VAL A 580 -19.75 12.14 12.78
C VAL A 580 -19.89 10.61 12.86
N LEU A 581 -20.75 10.01 12.02
CA LEU A 581 -20.89 8.54 11.95
C LEU A 581 -19.61 7.87 11.46
N GLU A 582 -18.93 8.45 10.46
CA GLU A 582 -17.64 7.98 9.96
C GLU A 582 -16.56 8.03 11.05
N CYS A 583 -16.52 9.10 11.84
CA CYS A 583 -15.64 9.23 12.99
C CYS A 583 -15.85 8.07 13.99
N PHE A 584 -17.09 7.84 14.42
CA PHE A 584 -17.40 6.74 15.33
C PHE A 584 -17.08 5.36 14.72
N LEU A 585 -17.33 5.17 13.43
CA LEU A 585 -17.02 3.94 12.71
C LEU A 585 -15.50 3.70 12.68
N ILE A 586 -14.69 4.72 12.36
CA ILE A 586 -13.23 4.63 12.34
C ILE A 586 -12.70 4.30 13.74
N LEU A 587 -13.20 4.95 14.79
CA LEU A 587 -12.81 4.65 16.16
C LEU A 587 -13.17 3.21 16.56
N TYR A 588 -14.36 2.76 16.20
CA TYR A 588 -14.79 1.38 16.44
C TYR A 588 -13.93 0.37 15.69
N LEU A 589 -13.65 0.61 14.40
CA LEU A 589 -12.78 -0.25 13.59
C LEU A 589 -11.35 -0.28 14.13
N SER A 590 -10.81 0.87 14.53
CA SER A 590 -9.48 0.96 15.15
C SER A 590 -9.40 0.14 16.45
N ALA A 591 -10.41 0.28 17.32
CA ALA A 591 -10.52 -0.52 18.54
C ALA A 591 -10.69 -2.03 18.23
N ALA A 592 -11.47 -2.38 17.22
CA ALA A 592 -11.69 -3.76 16.81
C ALA A 592 -10.41 -4.38 16.22
N ILE A 593 -9.69 -3.65 15.36
CA ILE A 593 -8.39 -4.07 14.81
C ILE A 593 -7.37 -4.24 15.93
N SER A 594 -7.30 -3.28 16.87
CA SER A 594 -6.43 -3.36 18.05
C SER A 594 -6.71 -4.61 18.91
N ARG A 595 -8.01 -4.95 19.11
CA ARG A 595 -8.42 -6.17 19.82
C ARG A 595 -8.08 -7.43 19.01
N MET A 596 -8.26 -7.39 17.70
CA MET A 596 -7.94 -8.50 16.79
C MET A 596 -6.44 -8.81 16.80
N VAL A 597 -5.58 -7.78 16.69
CA VAL A 597 -4.12 -7.93 16.80
C VAL A 597 -3.74 -8.51 18.18
N SER A 598 -4.35 -8.03 19.26
CA SER A 598 -4.15 -8.60 20.59
C SER A 598 -4.59 -10.06 20.70
N PHE A 599 -5.70 -10.41 20.08
CA PHE A 599 -6.24 -11.76 20.07
C PHE A 599 -5.28 -12.76 19.40
N PHE A 600 -4.69 -12.38 18.26
CA PHE A 600 -3.78 -13.25 17.52
C PHE A 600 -2.35 -13.28 18.06
N ALA A 601 -1.91 -12.24 18.76
CA ALA A 601 -0.52 -12.08 19.17
C ALA A 601 -0.24 -12.26 20.68
N SER A 602 -1.29 -12.39 21.54
CA SER A 602 -1.08 -12.59 22.98
C SER A 602 -0.74 -14.04 23.32
N ASP A 603 0.43 -14.26 23.90
CA ASP A 603 0.77 -15.56 24.51
C ASP A 603 -0.06 -15.77 25.79
N GLN A 604 -0.59 -16.97 26.01
CA GLN A 604 -1.14 -17.35 27.31
C GLN A 604 -0.01 -17.38 28.35
N PRO A 605 -0.25 -16.87 29.56
CA PRO A 605 0.57 -17.23 30.70
C PRO A 605 0.37 -18.72 30.96
N SER A 606 1.29 -19.56 30.55
CA SER A 606 1.34 -20.95 31.00
C SER A 606 1.64 -20.93 32.49
N GLU A 607 0.70 -21.32 33.31
CA GLU A 607 0.78 -21.40 34.79
C GLU A 607 1.88 -22.33 35.31
N GLN A 608 2.74 -22.93 34.47
CA GLN A 608 3.72 -23.96 34.85
C GLN A 608 5.16 -23.66 34.51
N ALA A 609 5.56 -22.40 34.33
CA ALA A 609 6.99 -22.05 34.13
C ALA A 609 7.46 -21.01 35.17
N SER A 610 7.54 -21.44 36.43
CA SER A 610 8.37 -20.76 37.43
C SER A 610 9.83 -20.91 37.01
N GLY A 611 10.48 -19.85 36.52
CA GLY A 611 11.92 -19.78 36.44
C GLY A 611 12.61 -19.26 35.20
N SER A 612 11.90 -18.86 34.13
CA SER A 612 12.56 -18.22 32.98
C SER A 612 11.90 -16.90 32.64
N ARG A 613 12.57 -15.79 33.01
CA ARG A 613 12.25 -14.44 32.54
C ARG A 613 12.46 -14.36 31.02
N ARG A 614 11.48 -14.82 30.24
CA ARG A 614 11.41 -14.50 28.82
C ARG A 614 10.75 -13.13 28.70
N GLY A 615 11.56 -12.10 28.59
CA GLY A 615 11.19 -10.73 28.17
C GLY A 615 10.45 -10.83 26.83
N GLY A 616 9.11 -10.70 26.93
CA GLY A 616 8.31 -11.18 25.86
C GLY A 616 7.77 -10.12 24.91
N ILE A 617 7.14 -10.65 23.94
CA ILE A 617 6.33 -10.10 22.88
C ILE A 617 5.25 -9.11 23.39
N GLY A 618 4.88 -9.17 24.68
CA GLY A 618 3.87 -8.30 25.29
C GLY A 618 4.14 -6.80 25.20
N SER A 619 5.40 -6.38 25.31
CA SER A 619 5.77 -4.95 25.23
C SER A 619 5.62 -4.39 23.80
N TRP A 620 5.95 -5.17 22.77
CA TRP A 620 5.77 -4.79 21.37
C TRP A 620 4.29 -4.71 20.98
N LEU A 621 3.49 -5.59 21.54
CA LEU A 621 2.05 -5.60 21.34
C LEU A 621 1.36 -4.33 21.84
N LEU A 622 1.83 -3.79 22.97
CA LEU A 622 1.37 -2.52 23.52
C LEU A 622 1.65 -1.37 22.55
N ILE A 623 2.86 -1.31 21.99
CA ILE A 623 3.26 -0.28 21.01
C ILE A 623 2.38 -0.37 19.77
N ILE A 624 2.17 -1.55 19.21
CA ILE A 624 1.32 -1.76 18.04
C ILE A 624 -0.12 -1.30 18.33
N ARG A 625 -0.67 -1.64 19.51
CA ARG A 625 -2.02 -1.22 19.90
C ARG A 625 -2.13 0.29 20.03
N ILE A 626 -1.17 0.93 20.68
CA ILE A 626 -1.15 2.40 20.81
C ILE A 626 -1.07 3.03 19.42
N SER A 627 -0.21 2.53 18.54
CA SER A 627 -0.08 3.03 17.16
C SER A 627 -1.40 2.90 16.38
N ILE A 628 -2.07 1.76 16.44
CA ILE A 628 -3.37 1.55 15.78
C ILE A 628 -4.43 2.52 16.30
N ILE A 629 -4.51 2.71 17.62
CA ILE A 629 -5.49 3.61 18.23
C ILE A 629 -5.17 5.07 17.88
N THR A 630 -3.91 5.48 17.92
CA THR A 630 -3.47 6.85 17.57
C THR A 630 -3.75 7.16 16.11
N LEU A 631 -3.39 6.26 15.18
CA LEU A 631 -3.69 6.42 13.75
C LEU A 631 -5.21 6.45 13.50
N GLY A 632 -5.96 5.61 14.20
CA GLY A 632 -7.41 5.62 14.14
C GLY A 632 -8.03 6.92 14.66
N LEU A 633 -7.49 7.50 15.74
CA LEU A 633 -7.92 8.78 16.26
C LEU A 633 -7.65 9.93 15.29
N LEU A 634 -6.47 9.96 14.68
CA LEU A 634 -6.12 10.96 13.65
C LEU A 634 -7.03 10.85 12.43
N ALA A 635 -7.26 9.62 11.94
CA ALA A 635 -8.19 9.39 10.84
C ALA A 635 -9.63 9.80 11.20
N ALA A 636 -10.07 9.56 12.43
CA ALA A 636 -11.38 9.97 12.90
C ALA A 636 -11.54 11.50 12.94
N PHE A 637 -10.51 12.24 13.37
CA PHE A 637 -10.52 13.71 13.33
C PHE A 637 -10.52 14.27 11.90
N ALA A 638 -9.76 13.64 10.99
CA ALA A 638 -9.77 14.00 9.58
C ALA A 638 -11.17 13.77 8.97
N ALA A 639 -11.84 12.66 9.28
CA ALA A 639 -13.20 12.38 8.83
C ALA A 639 -14.23 13.40 9.35
N LEU A 640 -14.03 13.95 10.56
CA LEU A 640 -14.86 15.02 11.10
C LEU A 640 -14.70 16.36 10.37
N GLY A 641 -13.69 16.51 9.52
CA GLY A 641 -13.39 17.76 8.83
C GLY A 641 -12.62 18.77 9.68
N ILE A 642 -11.97 18.31 10.78
CA ILE A 642 -11.10 19.17 11.58
C ILE A 642 -9.88 19.55 10.73
N PRO A 643 -9.56 20.84 10.58
CA PRO A 643 -8.38 21.25 9.80
C PRO A 643 -7.11 20.62 10.34
N MET A 644 -6.45 19.84 9.48
CA MET A 644 -5.24 19.08 9.87
C MET A 644 -4.08 20.00 10.28
N ASP A 645 -4.06 21.25 9.80
CA ASP A 645 -3.04 22.24 10.17
C ASP A 645 -3.01 22.51 11.67
N ARG A 646 -4.17 22.64 12.31
CA ARG A 646 -4.26 22.82 13.77
C ARG A 646 -3.77 21.58 14.54
N LEU A 647 -4.12 20.38 14.05
CA LEU A 647 -3.64 19.13 14.64
C LEU A 647 -2.13 18.93 14.43
N THR A 648 -1.61 19.35 13.28
CA THR A 648 -0.17 19.28 12.98
C THR A 648 0.66 20.09 13.98
N ILE A 649 0.20 21.27 14.38
CA ILE A 649 0.88 22.09 15.40
C ILE A 649 0.95 21.36 16.75
N ILE A 650 -0.18 20.79 17.20
CA ILE A 650 -0.24 20.03 18.47
C ILE A 650 0.64 18.78 18.38
N LEU A 651 0.56 18.04 17.26
CA LEU A 651 1.37 16.85 17.04
C LEU A 651 2.86 17.16 16.94
N SER A 652 3.22 18.31 16.35
CA SER A 652 4.61 18.75 16.26
C SER A 652 5.17 19.08 17.65
N ALA A 653 4.41 19.82 18.46
CA ALA A 653 4.79 20.11 19.85
C ALA A 653 4.91 18.82 20.69
N LEU A 654 3.95 17.90 20.53
CA LEU A 654 3.98 16.59 21.20
C LEU A 654 5.17 15.75 20.74
N SER A 655 5.47 15.74 19.42
CA SER A 655 6.58 15.00 18.84
C SER A 655 7.93 15.49 19.36
N VAL A 656 8.09 16.82 19.50
CA VAL A 656 9.29 17.41 20.11
C VAL A 656 9.39 16.99 21.58
N GLY A 657 8.30 17.04 22.34
CA GLY A 657 8.28 16.59 23.74
C GLY A 657 8.62 15.11 23.89
N ILE A 658 8.03 14.24 23.06
CA ILE A 658 8.35 12.80 23.02
C ILE A 658 9.79 12.59 22.57
N GLY A 659 10.28 13.36 21.57
CA GLY A 659 11.65 13.30 21.09
C GLY A 659 12.67 13.57 22.21
N PHE A 660 12.48 14.61 23.01
CA PHE A 660 13.30 14.87 24.19
C PHE A 660 13.18 13.76 25.25
N GLY A 661 11.98 13.25 25.48
CA GLY A 661 11.78 12.13 26.42
C GLY A 661 12.45 10.83 25.98
N LEU A 662 12.58 10.58 24.69
CA LEU A 662 13.20 9.37 24.11
C LEU A 662 14.69 9.57 23.77
N GLN A 663 15.26 10.77 23.89
CA GLN A 663 16.64 11.10 23.49
C GLN A 663 17.67 10.11 24.07
N SER A 664 17.57 9.82 25.36
CA SER A 664 18.47 8.87 26.02
C SER A 664 18.33 7.43 25.47
N LEU A 665 17.11 7.00 25.17
CA LEU A 665 16.87 5.67 24.60
C LEU A 665 17.44 5.55 23.19
N VAL A 666 17.22 6.58 22.37
CA VAL A 666 17.76 6.65 21.00
C VAL A 666 19.27 6.68 21.01
N ASN A 667 19.88 7.51 21.89
CA ASN A 667 21.33 7.56 22.05
C ASN A 667 21.92 6.18 22.40
N ASN A 668 21.32 5.49 23.36
CA ASN A 668 21.78 4.14 23.74
C ASN A 668 21.61 3.10 22.61
N LEU A 669 20.53 3.18 21.83
CA LEU A 669 20.29 2.32 20.68
C LEU A 669 21.35 2.54 19.59
N VAL A 670 21.57 3.81 19.22
CA VAL A 670 22.57 4.21 18.20
C VAL A 670 23.97 3.79 18.65
N SER A 671 24.30 4.03 19.92
CA SER A 671 25.57 3.58 20.51
C SER A 671 25.72 2.06 20.47
N GLY A 672 24.66 1.31 20.73
CA GLY A 672 24.67 -0.16 20.60
C GLY A 672 24.92 -0.64 19.17
N LEU A 673 24.35 0.05 18.17
CA LEU A 673 24.63 -0.21 16.76
C LEU A 673 26.10 0.09 16.41
N ILE A 674 26.63 1.25 16.84
CA ILE A 674 28.03 1.62 16.62
C ILE A 674 28.96 0.58 17.22
N ILE A 675 28.73 0.17 18.48
CA ILE A 675 29.52 -0.89 19.14
C ILE A 675 29.49 -2.20 18.35
N SER A 676 28.32 -2.54 17.78
CA SER A 676 28.17 -3.77 16.98
C SER A 676 28.89 -3.71 15.63
N PHE A 677 28.99 -2.51 15.00
CA PHE A 677 29.68 -2.33 13.71
C PHE A 677 31.18 -2.10 13.88
N GLU A 678 31.59 -1.16 14.73
CA GLU A 678 32.99 -0.80 14.91
C GLU A 678 33.73 -1.74 15.85
N LYS A 679 32.98 -2.43 16.70
CA LYS A 679 33.53 -3.44 17.65
C LYS A 679 34.72 -2.91 18.48
N PRO A 680 34.59 -1.77 19.15
CA PRO A 680 35.62 -1.30 20.05
C PRO A 680 35.85 -2.28 21.23
N VAL A 681 34.84 -3.11 21.50
CA VAL A 681 34.82 -4.13 22.57
C VAL A 681 34.19 -5.40 22.05
N HIS A 682 34.73 -6.56 22.41
CA HIS A 682 34.15 -7.86 22.13
C HIS A 682 33.61 -8.53 23.41
N ILE A 683 32.74 -9.49 23.22
CA ILE A 683 32.32 -10.36 24.34
C ILE A 683 33.54 -11.19 24.76
N GLY A 684 33.86 -11.13 26.04
CA GLY A 684 35.07 -11.76 26.61
C GLY A 684 36.21 -10.78 26.93
N ASP A 685 36.21 -9.56 26.40
CA ASP A 685 37.19 -8.55 26.68
C ASP A 685 37.14 -8.09 28.15
N PHE A 686 38.29 -7.89 28.78
CA PHE A 686 38.37 -7.25 30.07
C PHE A 686 38.54 -5.74 29.90
N VAL A 687 37.52 -5.02 30.34
CA VAL A 687 37.41 -3.58 30.11
C VAL A 687 37.22 -2.80 31.42
N GLU A 688 37.57 -1.53 31.35
CA GLU A 688 37.31 -0.59 32.45
C GLU A 688 36.57 0.62 31.87
N VAL A 689 35.42 0.92 32.46
CA VAL A 689 34.55 2.02 32.05
C VAL A 689 33.94 2.69 33.28
N GLY A 690 34.14 4.00 33.43
CA GLY A 690 33.56 4.74 34.55
C GLY A 690 33.96 4.23 35.92
N GLY A 691 35.23 3.74 36.08
CA GLY A 691 35.72 3.17 37.32
C GLY A 691 35.26 1.76 37.64
N GLN A 692 34.52 1.11 36.73
CA GLN A 692 34.12 -0.28 36.85
C GLN A 692 34.91 -1.14 35.88
N SER A 693 35.60 -2.16 36.41
CA SER A 693 36.41 -3.08 35.62
C SER A 693 35.82 -4.48 35.68
N GLY A 694 35.87 -5.18 34.55
CA GLY A 694 35.39 -6.54 34.45
C GLY A 694 35.33 -7.07 33.01
N THR A 695 34.85 -8.30 32.86
CA THR A 695 34.75 -8.98 31.57
C THR A 695 33.39 -8.71 30.92
N VAL A 696 33.39 -8.35 29.65
CA VAL A 696 32.15 -8.12 28.88
C VAL A 696 31.43 -9.46 28.67
N LYS A 697 30.26 -9.62 29.27
CA LYS A 697 29.43 -10.84 29.22
C LYS A 697 28.48 -10.84 28.03
N SER A 698 27.85 -9.72 27.74
CA SER A 698 26.94 -9.56 26.61
C SER A 698 26.80 -8.09 26.21
N ILE A 699 26.57 -7.86 24.92
CA ILE A 699 26.28 -6.57 24.34
C ILE A 699 24.84 -6.62 23.81
N GLY A 700 23.95 -5.84 24.43
CA GLY A 700 22.54 -5.73 24.04
C GLY A 700 22.26 -4.48 23.22
N PHE A 701 21.01 -4.29 22.76
CA PHE A 701 20.61 -3.11 21.99
C PHE A 701 20.76 -1.79 22.75
N ARG A 702 20.53 -1.79 24.07
CA ARG A 702 20.49 -0.59 24.90
C ARG A 702 21.64 -0.53 25.91
N SER A 703 22.09 -1.68 26.37
CA SER A 703 23.07 -1.79 27.47
C SER A 703 23.92 -3.01 27.28
N SER A 704 25.15 -2.92 27.72
CA SER A 704 26.11 -4.01 27.83
C SER A 704 26.25 -4.48 29.28
N ILE A 705 26.55 -5.76 29.48
CA ILE A 705 26.73 -6.34 30.80
C ILE A 705 28.21 -6.70 30.99
N ILE A 706 28.80 -6.17 32.07
CA ILE A 706 30.16 -6.47 32.47
C ILE A 706 30.12 -7.26 33.78
N ALA A 707 30.81 -8.42 33.80
CA ALA A 707 30.99 -9.22 35.00
C ALA A 707 32.25 -8.77 35.73
N THR A 708 32.09 -8.27 36.93
CA THR A 708 33.23 -7.85 37.77
C THR A 708 33.92 -9.07 38.40
N PRO A 709 35.21 -8.98 38.75
CA PRO A 709 35.90 -10.04 39.47
C PRO A 709 35.25 -10.44 40.80
N ALA A 710 34.53 -9.50 41.43
CA ALA A 710 33.75 -9.77 42.65
C ALA A 710 32.44 -10.54 42.42
N GLY A 711 32.15 -10.96 41.19
CA GLY A 711 30.96 -11.76 40.82
C GLY A 711 29.71 -10.93 40.51
N ALA A 712 29.73 -9.59 40.56
CA ALA A 712 28.58 -8.77 40.22
C ALA A 712 28.45 -8.56 38.69
N ASN A 713 27.22 -8.50 38.18
CA ASN A 713 26.94 -8.09 36.80
C ASN A 713 26.55 -6.60 36.78
N VAL A 714 27.42 -5.78 36.23
CA VAL A 714 27.19 -4.34 36.06
C VAL A 714 26.54 -4.11 34.69
N VAL A 715 25.37 -3.47 34.68
CA VAL A 715 24.67 -3.09 33.45
C VAL A 715 25.03 -1.65 33.07
N ILE A 716 25.79 -1.49 32.01
CA ILE A 716 26.24 -0.18 31.53
C ILE A 716 25.43 0.22 30.30
N PRO A 717 24.74 1.39 30.27
CA PRO A 717 24.12 1.91 29.07
C PRO A 717 25.12 2.07 27.92
N ASN A 718 24.78 1.68 26.71
CA ASN A 718 25.72 1.71 25.57
C ASN A 718 26.23 3.12 25.27
N GLY A 719 25.37 4.15 25.50
CA GLY A 719 25.80 5.56 25.40
C GLY A 719 26.95 5.89 26.31
N ASN A 720 26.94 5.41 27.56
CA ASN A 720 28.05 5.63 28.50
C ASN A 720 29.31 4.89 28.09
N LEU A 721 29.16 3.70 27.52
CA LEU A 721 30.29 2.87 27.07
C LEU A 721 31.06 3.53 25.90
N LEU A 722 30.38 4.32 25.05
CA LEU A 722 30.99 5.07 23.95
C LEU A 722 31.39 6.49 24.31
N SER A 723 30.68 7.16 25.24
CA SER A 723 30.96 8.56 25.60
C SER A 723 31.99 8.72 26.69
N GLN A 724 32.26 7.69 27.52
CA GLN A 724 33.27 7.70 28.55
C GLN A 724 34.60 7.08 28.04
N HIS A 725 35.69 7.38 28.72
CA HIS A 725 36.94 6.72 28.42
C HIS A 725 36.82 5.23 28.70
N LEU A 726 36.95 4.44 27.65
CA LEU A 726 36.95 3.00 27.67
C LEU A 726 38.41 2.52 27.61
N VAL A 727 38.87 1.80 28.62
CA VAL A 727 40.14 1.07 28.58
C VAL A 727 39.86 -0.38 28.30
N ASN A 728 40.30 -0.90 27.16
CA ASN A 728 40.22 -2.31 26.83
C ASN A 728 41.60 -2.95 27.03
N TRP A 729 41.72 -3.81 28.02
CA TRP A 729 42.96 -4.45 28.44
C TRP A 729 43.31 -5.70 27.63
N THR A 730 42.40 -6.20 26.81
CA THR A 730 42.55 -7.52 26.14
C THR A 730 42.27 -7.47 24.64
N ARG A 731 42.13 -6.27 24.07
CA ARG A 731 41.77 -6.12 22.64
C ARG A 731 42.87 -6.66 21.68
N ASP A 732 44.12 -6.25 21.92
CA ASP A 732 45.22 -6.58 21.01
C ASP A 732 46.18 -7.60 21.64
N ASP A 733 46.34 -7.58 22.97
CA ASP A 733 47.15 -8.50 23.76
C ASP A 733 46.54 -8.66 25.18
N THR A 734 46.66 -9.82 25.74
CA THR A 734 46.19 -10.15 27.12
C THR A 734 47.23 -9.90 28.17
N SER A 735 48.45 -9.49 27.78
CA SER A 735 49.57 -9.25 28.69
C SER A 735 49.43 -7.95 29.48
N ARG A 736 49.80 -7.99 30.75
CA ARG A 736 49.72 -6.83 31.63
C ARG A 736 51.00 -6.68 32.46
N SER A 737 51.47 -5.42 32.59
CA SER A 737 52.51 -5.07 33.52
C SER A 737 52.00 -5.06 34.97
N VAL A 738 52.72 -5.71 35.84
CA VAL A 738 52.44 -5.78 37.26
C VAL A 738 53.63 -5.19 38.00
N ASP A 739 53.38 -4.16 38.80
CA ASP A 739 54.40 -3.54 39.65
C ASP A 739 54.29 -4.10 41.04
N ILE A 740 55.42 -4.63 41.52
CA ILE A 740 55.56 -5.23 42.83
C ILE A 740 56.52 -4.36 43.63
N PRO A 741 56.05 -3.64 44.63
CA PRO A 741 56.91 -2.87 45.50
C PRO A 741 57.66 -3.79 46.47
N VAL A 742 58.93 -3.59 46.61
CA VAL A 742 59.77 -4.37 47.47
C VAL A 742 60.65 -3.37 48.28
N GLU A 743 60.54 -3.43 49.57
CA GLU A 743 61.37 -2.59 50.44
C GLU A 743 62.55 -3.38 50.99
N VAL A 744 63.74 -2.77 50.93
CA VAL A 744 64.96 -3.36 51.52
C VAL A 744 65.60 -2.39 52.51
N PRO A 745 66.20 -2.82 53.64
CA PRO A 745 66.86 -1.95 54.60
C PRO A 745 68.03 -1.19 54.00
N ARG A 746 68.30 0.02 54.53
CA ARG A 746 69.45 0.79 54.16
C ARG A 746 70.76 0.00 54.57
N GLY A 747 71.71 -0.07 53.65
CA GLY A 747 72.92 -0.85 53.85
C GLY A 747 72.93 -2.27 53.25
N THR A 748 71.77 -2.68 52.67
CA THR A 748 71.68 -3.91 51.85
C THR A 748 72.48 -3.69 50.57
N ASP A 749 73.15 -4.70 50.05
CA ASP A 749 73.77 -4.69 48.73
C ASP A 749 72.64 -4.63 47.67
N LEU A 750 72.44 -3.42 47.12
CA LEU A 750 71.37 -3.16 46.16
C LEU A 750 71.61 -3.84 44.83
N GLU A 751 72.81 -4.01 44.35
CA GLU A 751 73.20 -4.67 43.15
C GLU A 751 72.79 -6.14 43.21
N ARG A 752 73.09 -6.76 44.32
CA ARG A 752 72.76 -8.19 44.58
C ARG A 752 71.21 -8.36 44.75
N ALA A 753 70.55 -7.44 45.44
CA ALA A 753 69.10 -7.44 45.58
C ALA A 753 68.35 -7.30 44.20
N ILE A 754 68.83 -6.37 43.35
CA ILE A 754 68.35 -6.16 42.03
C ILE A 754 68.56 -7.39 41.14
N LYS A 755 69.74 -8.03 41.27
CA LYS A 755 70.01 -9.25 40.52
C LYS A 755 69.06 -10.39 40.90
N ILE A 756 68.88 -10.63 42.19
CA ILE A 756 67.95 -11.68 42.70
C ILE A 756 66.52 -11.35 42.24
N LEU A 757 66.06 -10.13 42.35
CA LEU A 757 64.66 -9.72 41.89
C LEU A 757 64.45 -9.85 40.39
N LYS A 758 65.51 -9.76 39.55
CA LYS A 758 65.45 -9.98 38.14
C LYS A 758 65.37 -11.47 37.76
N GLU A 759 66.07 -12.35 38.49
CA GLU A 759 66.13 -13.78 38.22
C GLU A 759 64.88 -14.54 38.69
N LEU A 760 64.20 -14.06 39.73
CA LEU A 760 63.01 -14.74 40.27
C LEU A 760 61.86 -14.87 39.28
N PRO A 761 61.42 -13.83 38.48
CA PRO A 761 60.36 -13.95 37.52
C PRO A 761 60.67 -14.88 36.36
N GLU A 762 61.95 -15.12 36.00
CA GLU A 762 62.34 -15.99 34.89
C GLU A 762 61.92 -17.44 35.07
N LYS A 763 61.64 -17.87 36.29
CA LYS A 763 61.22 -19.23 36.62
C LYS A 763 59.75 -19.48 36.47
N ASP A 764 58.91 -18.45 36.26
CA ASP A 764 57.52 -18.59 36.16
C ASP A 764 57.08 -18.44 34.68
N GLN A 765 56.50 -19.48 34.09
CA GLN A 765 56.06 -19.54 32.69
C GLN A 765 54.92 -18.57 32.34
N ARG A 766 54.21 -18.04 33.36
CA ARG A 766 53.17 -17.07 33.22
C ARG A 766 53.70 -15.66 32.94
N ILE A 767 55.00 -15.44 33.18
CA ILE A 767 55.70 -14.17 32.97
C ILE A 767 56.37 -14.18 31.60
N LEU A 768 56.28 -13.03 30.89
CA LEU A 768 56.89 -12.83 29.60
C LEU A 768 58.40 -12.54 29.76
N SER A 769 59.22 -13.15 28.88
CA SER A 769 60.64 -12.86 28.77
C SER A 769 60.93 -11.56 27.99
N ASN A 770 59.96 -11.15 27.17
CA ASN A 770 60.03 -9.88 26.42
C ASN A 770 58.65 -9.20 26.52
N PRO A 771 58.52 -7.99 27.13
CA PRO A 771 59.58 -7.23 27.78
C PRO A 771 60.18 -7.96 29.03
N ALA A 772 61.54 -7.88 29.22
CA ALA A 772 62.21 -8.52 30.34
C ALA A 772 61.81 -7.87 31.67
N PRO A 773 61.77 -8.66 32.76
CA PRO A 773 61.57 -8.10 34.12
C PRO A 773 62.52 -6.99 34.42
N GLY A 774 62.01 -5.86 34.87
CA GLY A 774 62.74 -4.64 35.19
C GLY A 774 62.70 -4.38 36.70
N VAL A 775 63.84 -3.96 37.28
CA VAL A 775 63.86 -3.47 38.64
C VAL A 775 64.36 -2.07 38.63
N ILE A 776 63.60 -1.18 39.25
CA ILE A 776 63.92 0.23 39.42
C ILE A 776 63.99 0.61 40.93
N ILE A 777 64.86 1.52 41.27
CA ILE A 777 64.90 2.15 42.62
C ILE A 777 63.91 3.31 42.53
N ARG A 778 62.87 3.25 43.33
CA ARG A 778 61.83 4.34 43.34
C ARG A 778 62.26 5.49 44.27
N GLN A 779 62.70 5.15 45.50
CA GLN A 779 62.97 6.17 46.52
C GLN A 779 63.88 5.59 47.58
N PHE A 780 64.65 6.47 48.16
CA PHE A 780 65.48 6.23 49.40
C PHE A 780 64.72 6.84 50.55
N ASN A 781 64.19 6.04 51.47
CA ASN A 781 63.55 6.49 52.70
C ASN A 781 64.56 6.51 53.86
N ASN A 782 64.16 7.04 55.06
CA ASN A 782 65.09 7.19 56.22
C ASN A 782 65.66 5.83 56.73
N GLY A 783 64.99 4.74 56.52
CA GLY A 783 65.38 3.38 56.95
C GLY A 783 65.39 2.27 55.91
N SER A 784 64.84 2.53 54.73
CA SER A 784 64.66 1.59 53.68
C SER A 784 64.96 2.18 52.31
N VAL A 785 65.04 1.33 51.30
CA VAL A 785 65.17 1.65 49.91
C VAL A 785 63.97 0.92 49.20
N ASP A 786 63.16 1.72 48.51
CA ASP A 786 62.02 1.21 47.78
C ASP A 786 62.43 0.78 46.38
N LEU A 787 62.36 -0.52 46.11
CA LEU A 787 62.53 -1.11 44.79
C LEU A 787 61.18 -1.46 44.21
N GLN A 788 61.05 -1.29 42.94
CA GLN A 788 59.87 -1.75 42.20
C GLN A 788 60.35 -2.81 41.18
N LEU A 789 59.81 -4.00 41.32
CA LEU A 789 59.91 -5.02 40.31
C LEU A 789 58.72 -4.96 39.38
N SER A 790 58.91 -4.67 38.10
CA SER A 790 57.91 -4.65 37.07
C SER A 790 58.03 -5.91 36.21
N VAL A 791 56.98 -6.70 36.14
CA VAL A 791 56.92 -7.93 35.37
C VAL A 791 55.72 -7.91 34.41
N TRP A 792 55.89 -8.46 33.24
CA TRP A 792 54.75 -8.61 32.28
C TRP A 792 54.17 -10.02 32.42
N VAL A 793 52.88 -10.08 32.84
CA VAL A 793 52.14 -11.31 32.99
C VAL A 793 51.40 -11.58 31.69
N ARG A 794 51.41 -12.83 31.17
CA ARG A 794 50.83 -13.23 29.89
C ARG A 794 49.32 -13.03 29.84
N ASN A 795 48.63 -13.38 30.91
CA ASN A 795 47.17 -13.23 31.01
C ASN A 795 46.80 -12.34 32.18
N ILE A 796 45.89 -11.38 31.93
CA ILE A 796 45.42 -10.43 32.97
C ILE A 796 44.73 -11.16 34.15
N SER A 797 44.13 -12.35 33.92
CA SER A 797 43.48 -13.17 34.94
C SER A 797 44.49 -13.73 35.98
N ASP A 798 45.75 -13.91 35.59
CA ASP A 798 46.80 -14.50 36.44
C ASP A 798 47.58 -13.45 37.27
N THR A 799 47.25 -12.16 37.04
CA THR A 799 47.95 -11.02 37.63
C THR A 799 48.06 -11.12 39.17
N LEU A 800 46.96 -11.39 39.86
CA LEU A 800 46.90 -11.45 41.31
C LEU A 800 47.61 -12.69 41.84
N ALA A 801 47.49 -13.82 41.19
CA ALA A 801 48.17 -15.07 41.55
C ALA A 801 49.68 -14.92 41.38
N VAL A 802 50.12 -14.44 40.19
CA VAL A 802 51.56 -14.17 39.92
C VAL A 802 52.12 -13.17 40.90
N LYS A 803 51.40 -12.07 41.24
CA LYS A 803 51.86 -11.09 42.25
C LYS A 803 52.08 -11.76 43.63
N SER A 804 51.14 -12.60 44.04
CA SER A 804 51.22 -13.31 45.31
C SER A 804 52.40 -14.32 45.32
N ASP A 805 52.56 -15.08 44.25
CA ASP A 805 53.62 -16.09 44.14
C ASP A 805 55.01 -15.47 44.08
N ILE A 806 55.17 -14.34 43.38
CA ILE A 806 56.45 -13.59 43.33
C ILE A 806 56.77 -12.99 44.68
N LEU A 807 55.76 -12.42 45.40
CA LEU A 807 56.02 -11.88 46.75
C LEU A 807 56.50 -12.99 47.70
N LEU A 808 55.92 -14.19 47.62
CA LEU A 808 56.40 -15.34 48.39
C LEU A 808 57.81 -15.79 47.96
N ALA A 809 58.09 -15.82 46.64
CA ALA A 809 59.43 -16.15 46.12
C ALA A 809 60.47 -15.11 46.53
N ILE A 810 60.08 -13.81 46.58
CA ILE A 810 60.99 -12.74 47.08
C ILE A 810 61.35 -12.97 48.57
N ASP A 811 60.33 -13.29 49.40
CA ASP A 811 60.51 -13.57 50.82
C ASP A 811 61.49 -14.75 51.02
N HIS A 812 61.27 -15.87 50.27
CA HIS A 812 62.17 -17.00 50.34
C HIS A 812 63.59 -16.68 49.87
N ALA A 813 63.69 -16.02 48.70
CA ALA A 813 65.01 -15.71 48.15
C ALA A 813 65.83 -14.73 49.04
N PHE A 814 65.18 -13.75 49.68
CA PHE A 814 65.82 -12.83 50.61
C PHE A 814 66.26 -13.51 51.89
N LYS A 815 65.46 -14.50 52.40
CA LYS A 815 65.83 -15.30 53.55
C LYS A 815 67.05 -16.19 53.25
N GLU A 816 67.11 -16.85 52.12
CA GLU A 816 68.24 -17.69 51.69
C GLU A 816 69.51 -16.91 51.50
N ASN A 817 69.43 -15.67 51.01
CA ASN A 817 70.57 -14.78 50.81
C ASN A 817 70.90 -13.90 52.04
N SER A 818 70.33 -14.22 53.20
CA SER A 818 70.56 -13.52 54.49
C SER A 818 70.25 -12.01 54.42
N MET A 819 69.36 -11.63 53.47
CA MET A 819 68.80 -10.27 53.36
C MET A 819 67.60 -10.09 54.27
N LYS A 820 67.69 -9.05 55.14
CA LYS A 820 66.53 -8.75 56.03
C LYS A 820 65.49 -7.88 55.34
N LEU A 821 64.22 -8.12 55.56
CA LEU A 821 63.14 -7.17 55.20
C LEU A 821 63.05 -6.06 56.25
N PRO A 822 62.74 -4.82 55.91
CA PRO A 822 62.72 -3.72 56.88
C PRO A 822 61.66 -3.99 57.95
N LEU A 823 62.02 -3.88 59.18
CA LEU A 823 61.11 -3.90 60.32
C LEU A 823 60.41 -2.53 60.40
N PRO A 824 59.18 -2.43 60.74
CA PRO A 824 58.50 -1.14 60.95
C PRO A 824 59.25 -0.40 62.11
N GLN A 825 59.80 0.74 61.77
CA GLN A 825 60.40 1.60 62.81
C GLN A 825 59.27 2.22 63.64
N GLN A 826 59.19 1.83 64.91
CA GLN A 826 58.39 2.59 65.87
C GLN A 826 59.22 3.80 66.25
N GLU A 827 58.81 5.00 65.86
CA GLU A 827 59.32 6.22 66.51
C GLU A 827 58.94 6.21 68.01
N ALA A 828 59.79 5.78 68.80
CA ALA A 828 59.69 6.03 70.27
C ALA A 828 59.75 7.58 70.47
N ARG A 829 58.64 8.26 70.57
CA ARG A 829 58.60 9.63 71.14
C ARG A 829 58.96 9.45 72.58
N ALA A 830 60.21 9.84 72.93
CA ALA A 830 60.62 10.13 74.30
C ALA A 830 59.80 11.35 74.74
N THR A 831 58.91 11.20 75.74
CA THR A 831 58.22 12.21 76.50
C THR A 831 59.19 12.98 77.35
#